data_5802b45e7a2dd222e0917e67ffc8bab8
#
_entry.id   5802b45e7a2dd222e0917e67ffc8bab8
#
_cell.length_a   1.000
_cell.length_b   1.000
_cell.length_c   1.000
_cell.angle_alpha   90.00
_cell.angle_beta   90.00
_cell.angle_gamma   90.00
#
_symmetry.space_group_name_H-M   'P 1'
#
loop_
_entity.id
_entity.type
_entity.pdbx_description
1 polymer ?
#
loop_
_entity_poly.entity_id
_entity_poly.type
_entity_poly.pdbx_seq_one_letter_code
_entity_poly.pdbx_strand_id
1 'polypeptide(L)'
;MTAQDKALKENTASAPLQIVAPGTCVETGEQATLVLGMYDHLVETIHQYNPSADFAQIDKAFRYADTHHNGQLRKDGSPFITHPLAVAQIIAEELRLDSESIEAALMHDCIEDTSATYAEIAKEFSPAVADLVEGVSKLTRVQYASKEEEQMENLRKMLMAMAKDIRVILIKLADRTHNMRTMEYQTAEKQRQKSLETMEIYAPIAHRLGMQRIKWELEDLSLKYLDPVGYDEITRSLAAKEAEHEAFMDRVQAQIEERLKEQHVPYLKVYGRMKHPYSIYRKMYVQNKTMDEVLDLFAFRVIVDTVADCYNVLGIIHDLYRPILGRFKDYIGTPKPNMYQSLHTTVIGADGIPFEVQIRTEEMHEIAEYGVAAHWKYKQGISGNAGEHNYEWVRRLLENQENTDAEEFVHTLKVDMFADEVFVFSPRGDVTNLPAGATPIDFAYSIHSAIGNRMTGAKVNGRIAPLDYQLKNGDIVEILTSKNAHGPSRDWLKIAKSSEARSKIRQWFKKERREENIINGRISFEAELKHLGIPMSDVLGTDIEAALLKKTSFGSMDEMYAAIGYGGFSAQKAVNRIHDEIVKLEKQRKEERAATVPVDNSGATRPAVPKRTKSEQGIVVEGLSNCLVKFSKCCTPVPGDEIVGFITRGYGVSVHRCDCPNAAIERRKPEERGRWIKVSWGTDVKESYQTALDIYAKDRLDLVLDVSAALSSSQTRVASINATTTADGFAVIHLSIFISDAQHLAAVMRRLHQISGVMKVDRPAG
;
A
#
# COMPACT_ATOMS: atom_id res chain seq x y z
N MET A 1 -8.59 64.78 10.22
CA MET A 1 -8.69 63.72 11.24
C MET A 1 -9.71 64.21 12.27
N THR A 2 -10.92 63.74 12.12
CA THR A 2 -12.07 64.14 12.95
C THR A 2 -12.20 63.20 14.14
N ALA A 3 -12.87 63.67 15.20
CA ALA A 3 -13.06 62.92 16.45
C ALA A 3 -13.77 61.55 16.31
N GLN A 4 -14.27 61.22 15.13
CA GLN A 4 -14.83 59.92 14.79
C GLN A 4 -13.77 58.85 14.46
N ASP A 5 -12.55 59.23 14.01
CA ASP A 5 -11.48 58.29 13.73
C ASP A 5 -10.73 57.80 15.00
N LYS A 6 -10.94 58.50 16.14
CA LYS A 6 -10.40 58.07 17.43
C LYS A 6 -11.30 57.08 18.16
N ALA A 7 -12.63 57.14 17.94
CA ALA A 7 -13.59 56.22 18.57
C ALA A 7 -13.61 54.83 17.91
N LEU A 8 -13.12 54.70 16.66
CA LEU A 8 -13.05 53.39 15.99
C LEU A 8 -11.74 52.60 16.30
N LYS A 9 -10.75 53.23 16.93
CA LYS A 9 -9.51 52.55 17.35
C LYS A 9 -9.49 52.11 18.82
N GLU A 10 -10.44 52.54 19.63
CA GLU A 10 -10.53 52.15 21.05
C GLU A 10 -11.51 51.00 21.34
N ASN A 11 -12.24 50.47 20.33
CA ASN A 11 -13.22 49.40 20.53
C ASN A 11 -12.83 48.05 19.95
N THR A 12 -11.54 47.80 19.70
CA THR A 12 -10.99 46.48 19.28
C THR A 12 -9.94 45.92 20.25
N ALA A 13 -9.95 46.35 21.50
CA ALA A 13 -9.38 45.58 22.58
C ALA A 13 -10.49 44.69 23.12
N SER A 14 -10.69 43.52 22.49
CA SER A 14 -11.39 42.40 23.10
C SER A 14 -10.72 42.13 24.44
N ALA A 15 -11.50 42.22 25.53
CA ALA A 15 -11.02 41.76 26.84
C ALA A 15 -10.44 40.37 26.67
N PRO A 16 -9.26 40.07 27.27
CA PRO A 16 -8.76 38.70 27.27
C PRO A 16 -9.89 37.83 27.82
N LEU A 17 -10.31 36.84 27.04
CA LEU A 17 -11.16 35.77 27.53
C LEU A 17 -10.48 35.25 28.80
N GLN A 18 -11.03 35.51 29.96
CA GLN A 18 -10.66 34.83 31.19
C GLN A 18 -11.16 33.38 30.99
N ILE A 19 -10.36 32.59 30.30
CA ILE A 19 -10.50 31.13 30.27
C ILE A 19 -10.20 30.72 31.70
N VAL A 20 -11.26 30.41 32.45
CA VAL A 20 -11.09 29.73 33.74
C VAL A 20 -10.47 28.41 33.38
N ALA A 21 -9.19 28.24 33.71
CA ALA A 21 -8.47 26.99 33.44
C ALA A 21 -9.32 25.83 33.97
N PRO A 22 -9.68 24.85 33.14
CA PRO A 22 -10.46 23.71 33.58
C PRO A 22 -9.66 22.97 34.66
N GLY A 23 -10.32 22.53 35.73
CA GLY A 23 -9.70 21.60 36.66
C GLY A 23 -9.43 20.30 35.92
N THR A 24 -8.20 19.82 35.91
CA THR A 24 -7.84 18.49 35.41
C THR A 24 -7.96 17.47 36.51
N CYS A 25 -8.32 16.21 36.17
CA CYS A 25 -8.31 15.07 37.09
C CYS A 25 -6.88 14.57 37.36
N VAL A 26 -5.87 15.06 36.64
CA VAL A 26 -4.47 14.74 36.87
C VAL A 26 -4.03 15.34 38.21
N GLU A 27 -3.40 14.54 39.07
CA GLU A 27 -2.88 14.99 40.36
C GLU A 27 -1.94 16.20 40.19
N THR A 28 -2.02 17.13 41.15
CA THR A 28 -1.28 18.40 41.13
C THR A 28 0.23 18.20 40.99
N GLY A 29 0.85 18.92 40.03
CA GLY A 29 2.29 18.87 39.75
C GLY A 29 2.65 19.23 38.31
N GLU A 30 3.84 18.85 37.91
CA GLU A 30 4.37 19.09 36.54
C GLU A 30 3.48 18.48 35.45
N GLN A 31 2.86 17.33 35.71
CA GLN A 31 1.97 16.65 34.76
C GLN A 31 0.65 17.40 34.53
N ALA A 32 0.05 17.96 35.59
CA ALA A 32 -1.15 18.79 35.47
C ALA A 32 -0.84 20.07 34.68
N THR A 33 0.31 20.70 34.94
CA THR A 33 0.77 21.87 34.19
C THR A 33 1.00 21.56 32.71
N LEU A 34 1.55 20.40 32.38
CA LEU A 34 1.71 19.92 30.99
C LEU A 34 0.37 19.78 30.28
N VAL A 35 -0.58 19.08 30.89
CA VAL A 35 -1.92 18.82 30.30
C VAL A 35 -2.66 20.12 30.06
N LEU A 36 -2.68 21.03 31.04
CA LEU A 36 -3.31 22.34 30.90
C LEU A 36 -2.64 23.20 29.84
N GLY A 37 -1.31 23.21 29.79
CA GLY A 37 -0.56 23.93 28.74
C GLY A 37 -0.86 23.39 27.33
N MET A 38 -1.02 22.08 27.16
CA MET A 38 -1.43 21.49 25.89
C MET A 38 -2.88 21.88 25.51
N TYR A 39 -3.78 21.92 26.51
CA TYR A 39 -5.16 22.32 26.28
C TYR A 39 -5.25 23.81 25.90
N ASP A 40 -4.57 24.69 26.62
CA ASP A 40 -4.54 26.13 26.31
C ASP A 40 -4.00 26.39 24.90
N HIS A 41 -2.94 25.69 24.52
CA HIS A 41 -2.40 25.76 23.15
C HIS A 41 -3.40 25.28 22.08
N LEU A 42 -4.14 24.21 22.36
CA LEU A 42 -5.22 23.73 21.48
C LEU A 42 -6.30 24.81 21.29
N VAL A 43 -6.78 25.40 22.38
CA VAL A 43 -7.81 26.45 22.35
C VAL A 43 -7.32 27.67 21.58
N GLU A 44 -6.08 28.11 21.82
CA GLU A 44 -5.46 29.23 21.09
C GLU A 44 -5.36 28.93 19.60
N THR A 45 -4.95 27.74 19.22
CA THR A 45 -4.85 27.31 17.83
C THR A 45 -6.23 27.32 17.16
N ILE A 46 -7.27 26.78 17.81
CA ILE A 46 -8.63 26.77 17.27
C ILE A 46 -9.14 28.20 17.10
N HIS A 47 -8.90 29.07 18.08
CA HIS A 47 -9.33 30.46 18.04
C HIS A 47 -8.75 31.22 16.84
N GLN A 48 -7.53 30.90 16.41
CA GLN A 48 -6.87 31.54 15.27
C GLN A 48 -7.57 31.25 13.93
N TYR A 49 -8.08 30.04 13.71
CA TYR A 49 -8.73 29.69 12.43
C TYR A 49 -10.25 29.61 12.50
N ASN A 50 -10.84 29.39 13.67
CA ASN A 50 -12.28 29.31 13.90
C ASN A 50 -12.67 30.03 15.19
N PRO A 51 -12.71 31.37 15.20
CA PRO A 51 -13.09 32.15 16.40
C PRO A 51 -14.51 31.92 16.87
N SER A 52 -15.39 31.37 16.02
CA SER A 52 -16.80 31.08 16.31
C SER A 52 -17.03 29.62 16.77
N ALA A 53 -15.99 28.86 17.06
CA ALA A 53 -16.10 27.51 17.58
C ALA A 53 -16.83 27.48 18.93
N ASP A 54 -17.55 26.38 19.19
CA ASP A 54 -18.19 26.19 20.50
C ASP A 54 -17.14 25.69 21.52
N PHE A 55 -16.41 26.64 22.09
CA PHE A 55 -15.39 26.37 23.09
C PHE A 55 -15.96 25.73 24.37
N ALA A 56 -17.25 25.92 24.67
CA ALA A 56 -17.88 25.29 25.82
C ALA A 56 -18.07 23.78 25.60
N GLN A 57 -18.41 23.36 24.38
CA GLN A 57 -18.51 21.95 24.04
C GLN A 57 -17.11 21.31 23.96
N ILE A 58 -16.12 22.01 23.43
CA ILE A 58 -14.71 21.52 23.38
C ILE A 58 -14.17 21.32 24.80
N ASP A 59 -14.42 22.29 25.72
CA ASP A 59 -14.04 22.15 27.13
C ASP A 59 -14.75 20.96 27.80
N LYS A 60 -16.05 20.80 27.53
CA LYS A 60 -16.81 19.64 28.01
C LYS A 60 -16.24 18.33 27.50
N ALA A 61 -15.85 18.22 26.21
CA ALA A 61 -15.26 17.04 25.62
C ALA A 61 -13.90 16.71 26.23
N PHE A 62 -13.06 17.73 26.47
CA PHE A 62 -11.79 17.56 27.18
C PHE A 62 -12.01 17.00 28.59
N ARG A 63 -12.91 17.61 29.40
CA ARG A 63 -13.20 17.13 30.77
C ARG A 63 -13.79 15.74 30.78
N TYR A 64 -14.65 15.40 29.83
CA TYR A 64 -15.20 14.06 29.67
C TYR A 64 -14.11 13.04 29.43
N ALA A 65 -13.21 13.29 28.49
CA ALA A 65 -12.09 12.41 28.18
C ALA A 65 -11.10 12.31 29.36
N ASP A 66 -10.74 13.42 30.00
CA ASP A 66 -9.84 13.45 31.17
C ASP A 66 -10.40 12.65 32.34
N THR A 67 -11.72 12.74 32.60
CA THR A 67 -12.38 11.98 33.67
C THR A 67 -12.39 10.49 33.38
N HIS A 68 -12.68 10.08 32.13
CA HIS A 68 -12.76 8.67 31.76
C HIS A 68 -11.39 7.99 31.67
N HIS A 69 -10.33 8.73 31.35
CA HIS A 69 -8.95 8.25 31.32
C HIS A 69 -8.17 8.50 32.62
N ASN A 70 -8.85 8.96 33.67
CA ASN A 70 -8.19 9.25 34.96
C ASN A 70 -7.43 8.04 35.50
N GLY A 71 -6.17 8.24 35.90
CA GLY A 71 -5.27 7.21 36.40
C GLY A 71 -4.63 6.31 35.34
N GLN A 72 -4.97 6.48 34.05
CA GLN A 72 -4.30 5.79 32.95
C GLN A 72 -3.01 6.51 32.56
N LEU A 73 -1.93 5.75 32.36
CA LEU A 73 -0.64 6.28 31.93
C LEU A 73 -0.25 5.68 30.57
N ARG A 74 0.43 6.49 29.79
CA ARG A 74 1.11 6.04 28.58
C ARG A 74 2.41 5.29 28.92
N LYS A 75 3.05 4.67 27.93
CA LYS A 75 4.31 3.92 28.12
C LYS A 75 5.50 4.82 28.45
N ASP A 76 5.45 6.10 28.08
CA ASP A 76 6.43 7.12 28.46
C ASP A 76 6.22 7.65 29.88
N GLY A 77 5.16 7.20 30.58
CA GLY A 77 4.79 7.64 31.93
C GLY A 77 3.93 8.91 31.97
N SER A 78 3.59 9.52 30.83
CA SER A 78 2.69 10.68 30.78
C SER A 78 1.23 10.26 30.98
N PRO A 79 0.35 11.18 31.50
CA PRO A 79 -1.09 10.92 31.57
C PRO A 79 -1.67 10.57 30.21
N PHE A 80 -2.61 9.61 30.15
CA PHE A 80 -3.17 9.15 28.87
C PHE A 80 -3.82 10.28 28.07
N ILE A 81 -4.47 11.25 28.73
CA ILE A 81 -5.15 12.39 28.11
C ILE A 81 -4.23 13.23 27.19
N THR A 82 -2.89 13.17 27.37
CA THR A 82 -1.95 13.85 26.49
C THR A 82 -2.02 13.34 25.04
N HIS A 83 -2.45 12.07 24.82
CA HIS A 83 -2.63 11.52 23.50
C HIS A 83 -3.84 12.13 22.77
N PRO A 84 -5.07 12.08 23.30
CA PRO A 84 -6.21 12.75 22.70
C PRO A 84 -5.98 14.26 22.46
N LEU A 85 -5.33 14.96 23.40
CA LEU A 85 -4.95 16.36 23.21
C LEU A 85 -4.00 16.55 22.02
N ALA A 86 -2.97 15.71 21.88
CA ALA A 86 -2.06 15.79 20.76
C ALA A 86 -2.72 15.45 19.41
N VAL A 87 -3.67 14.49 19.39
CA VAL A 87 -4.48 14.17 18.21
C VAL A 87 -5.36 15.36 17.82
N ALA A 88 -6.04 15.97 18.78
CA ALA A 88 -6.86 17.17 18.58
C ALA A 88 -6.00 18.35 18.09
N GLN A 89 -4.77 18.50 18.61
CA GLN A 89 -3.80 19.51 18.17
C GLN A 89 -3.38 19.32 16.71
N ILE A 90 -3.08 18.08 16.28
CA ILE A 90 -2.80 17.77 14.88
C ILE A 90 -3.99 18.15 13.98
N ILE A 91 -5.21 17.86 14.42
CA ILE A 91 -6.43 18.22 13.68
C ILE A 91 -6.59 19.75 13.58
N ALA A 92 -6.34 20.46 14.67
CA ALA A 92 -6.44 21.92 14.70
C ALA A 92 -5.37 22.62 13.85
N GLU A 93 -4.09 22.21 13.99
CA GLU A 93 -2.97 22.85 13.30
C GLU A 93 -2.88 22.46 11.82
N GLU A 94 -3.00 21.14 11.56
CA GLU A 94 -2.69 20.60 10.24
C GLU A 94 -3.93 20.46 9.36
N LEU A 95 -5.12 20.23 9.93
CA LEU A 95 -6.34 19.97 9.16
C LEU A 95 -7.39 21.06 9.27
N ARG A 96 -7.37 21.86 10.34
CA ARG A 96 -8.30 22.97 10.61
C ARG A 96 -9.77 22.58 10.49
N LEU A 97 -10.15 21.43 11.10
CA LEU A 97 -11.50 20.90 11.03
C LEU A 97 -12.46 21.62 11.99
N ASP A 98 -13.73 21.26 11.92
CA ASP A 98 -14.81 21.81 12.74
C ASP A 98 -14.76 21.37 14.22
N SER A 99 -15.60 21.99 15.06
CA SER A 99 -15.66 21.72 16.50
C SER A 99 -16.02 20.26 16.79
N GLU A 100 -16.97 19.67 16.05
CA GLU A 100 -17.36 18.26 16.23
C GLU A 100 -16.20 17.30 15.99
N SER A 101 -15.33 17.60 15.03
CA SER A 101 -14.12 16.82 14.76
C SER A 101 -13.10 16.91 15.91
N ILE A 102 -12.95 18.10 16.52
CA ILE A 102 -12.09 18.31 17.69
C ILE A 102 -12.64 17.56 18.90
N GLU A 103 -13.96 17.67 19.16
CA GLU A 103 -14.64 16.95 20.24
C GLU A 103 -14.46 15.42 20.07
N ALA A 104 -14.70 14.91 18.85
CA ALA A 104 -14.51 13.50 18.54
C ALA A 104 -13.04 13.06 18.72
N ALA A 105 -12.07 13.90 18.36
CA ALA A 105 -10.65 13.61 18.54
C ALA A 105 -10.26 13.55 20.02
N LEU A 106 -10.81 14.44 20.85
CA LEU A 106 -10.59 14.40 22.29
C LEU A 106 -11.16 13.13 22.94
N MET A 107 -12.24 12.57 22.39
CA MET A 107 -12.94 11.40 22.93
C MET A 107 -12.72 10.10 22.16
N HIS A 108 -11.84 10.05 21.14
CA HIS A 108 -11.77 8.95 20.19
C HIS A 108 -11.46 7.58 20.82
N ASP A 109 -10.71 7.54 21.91
CA ASP A 109 -10.36 6.31 22.66
C ASP A 109 -11.32 6.01 23.82
N CYS A 110 -12.28 6.91 24.16
CA CYS A 110 -13.16 6.72 25.30
C CYS A 110 -14.02 5.45 25.21
N ILE A 111 -14.56 5.13 24.02
CA ILE A 111 -15.38 3.92 23.82
C ILE A 111 -14.52 2.66 23.82
N GLU A 112 -13.25 2.74 23.34
CA GLU A 112 -12.34 1.59 23.21
C GLU A 112 -11.72 1.25 24.58
N ASP A 113 -11.19 2.23 25.30
CA ASP A 113 -10.32 2.04 26.45
C ASP A 113 -10.96 2.37 27.81
N THR A 114 -12.24 2.79 27.80
CA THR A 114 -12.96 3.13 29.04
C THR A 114 -14.36 2.50 29.12
N SER A 115 -15.15 2.87 30.13
CA SER A 115 -16.55 2.46 30.27
C SER A 115 -17.55 3.31 29.49
N ALA A 116 -17.10 4.34 28.77
CA ALA A 116 -17.96 5.23 28.01
C ALA A 116 -18.69 4.48 26.87
N THR A 117 -19.96 4.85 26.64
CA THR A 117 -20.80 4.21 25.64
C THR A 117 -21.22 5.21 24.56
N TYR A 118 -21.53 4.68 23.35
CA TYR A 118 -22.09 5.49 22.25
C TYR A 118 -23.32 6.29 22.70
N ALA A 119 -24.25 5.66 23.48
CA ALA A 119 -25.49 6.30 23.91
C ALA A 119 -25.24 7.49 24.86
N GLU A 120 -24.23 7.40 25.70
CA GLU A 120 -23.82 8.51 26.59
C GLU A 120 -23.25 9.67 25.79
N ILE A 121 -22.32 9.41 24.88
CA ILE A 121 -21.70 10.46 24.02
C ILE A 121 -22.78 11.12 23.13
N ALA A 122 -23.67 10.33 22.51
CA ALA A 122 -24.74 10.85 21.68
C ALA A 122 -25.74 11.74 22.47
N LYS A 123 -25.98 11.41 23.73
CA LYS A 123 -26.87 12.19 24.61
C LYS A 123 -26.20 13.45 25.13
N GLU A 124 -24.91 13.37 25.47
CA GLU A 124 -24.19 14.47 26.10
C GLU A 124 -23.66 15.50 25.10
N PHE A 125 -23.30 15.08 23.90
CA PHE A 125 -22.76 15.93 22.85
C PHE A 125 -23.69 15.97 21.65
N SER A 126 -23.49 15.08 20.68
CA SER A 126 -24.39 14.94 19.54
C SER A 126 -24.30 13.52 18.95
N PRO A 127 -25.33 13.04 18.21
CA PRO A 127 -25.23 11.81 17.44
C PRO A 127 -24.07 11.84 16.42
N ALA A 128 -23.78 13.01 15.83
CA ALA A 128 -22.69 13.17 14.87
C ALA A 128 -21.32 12.92 15.52
N VAL A 129 -21.08 13.51 16.70
CA VAL A 129 -19.84 13.26 17.47
C VAL A 129 -19.74 11.80 17.88
N ALA A 130 -20.84 11.18 18.35
CA ALA A 130 -20.84 9.77 18.73
C ALA A 130 -20.56 8.84 17.53
N ASP A 131 -21.10 9.12 16.35
CA ASP A 131 -20.82 8.39 15.11
C ASP A 131 -19.36 8.51 14.69
N LEU A 132 -18.75 9.69 14.84
CA LEU A 132 -17.33 9.89 14.59
C LEU A 132 -16.46 9.06 15.55
N VAL A 133 -16.72 9.13 16.85
CA VAL A 133 -15.97 8.37 17.87
C VAL A 133 -16.11 6.86 17.65
N GLU A 134 -17.33 6.36 17.40
CA GLU A 134 -17.55 4.94 17.10
C GLU A 134 -16.86 4.50 15.80
N GLY A 135 -16.89 5.37 14.78
CA GLY A 135 -16.23 5.12 13.49
C GLY A 135 -14.72 4.96 13.61
N VAL A 136 -14.09 5.73 14.51
CA VAL A 136 -12.65 5.67 14.77
C VAL A 136 -12.26 4.45 15.63
N SER A 137 -13.16 3.97 16.52
CA SER A 137 -12.89 2.88 17.44
C SER A 137 -12.78 1.51 16.74
N LYS A 138 -11.99 0.60 17.30
CA LYS A 138 -11.83 -0.78 16.78
C LYS A 138 -13.00 -1.68 17.19
N LEU A 139 -13.12 -2.83 16.48
CA LEU A 139 -14.08 -3.89 16.84
C LEU A 139 -13.52 -4.74 18.00
N THR A 140 -13.69 -4.28 19.24
CA THR A 140 -13.13 -4.94 20.44
C THR A 140 -13.94 -6.13 20.96
N ARG A 141 -15.21 -6.30 20.51
CA ARG A 141 -16.15 -7.28 21.11
C ARG A 141 -16.34 -8.56 20.31
N VAL A 142 -15.64 -8.76 19.21
CA VAL A 142 -15.77 -9.93 18.34
C VAL A 142 -14.56 -10.84 18.53
N GLN A 143 -14.78 -12.15 18.76
CA GLN A 143 -13.70 -13.14 18.75
C GLN A 143 -13.36 -13.51 17.31
N TYR A 144 -12.16 -13.22 16.88
CA TYR A 144 -11.64 -13.55 15.56
C TYR A 144 -10.83 -14.85 15.59
N ALA A 145 -10.82 -15.58 14.48
CA ALA A 145 -10.07 -16.82 14.36
C ALA A 145 -8.54 -16.56 14.23
N SER A 146 -8.18 -15.40 13.70
CA SER A 146 -6.78 -14.98 13.56
C SER A 146 -6.62 -13.46 13.74
N LYS A 147 -5.38 -13.03 14.00
CA LYS A 147 -5.03 -11.62 14.15
C LYS A 147 -5.14 -10.86 12.80
N GLU A 148 -4.90 -11.57 11.72
CA GLU A 148 -5.07 -11.07 10.34
C GLU A 148 -6.54 -10.78 10.04
N GLU A 149 -7.45 -11.66 10.44
CA GLU A 149 -8.90 -11.48 10.29
C GLU A 149 -9.39 -10.27 11.10
N GLU A 150 -8.91 -10.11 12.35
CA GLU A 150 -9.20 -8.92 13.17
C GLU A 150 -8.76 -7.63 12.47
N GLN A 151 -7.55 -7.60 11.92
CA GLN A 151 -7.03 -6.42 11.21
C GLN A 151 -7.86 -6.09 9.96
N MET A 152 -8.28 -7.11 9.21
CA MET A 152 -9.09 -6.94 8.02
C MET A 152 -10.48 -6.39 8.34
N GLU A 153 -11.16 -6.92 9.36
CA GLU A 153 -12.49 -6.45 9.76
C GLU A 153 -12.44 -5.04 10.36
N ASN A 154 -11.39 -4.70 11.11
CA ASN A 154 -11.18 -3.34 11.60
C ASN A 154 -10.97 -2.35 10.45
N LEU A 155 -10.18 -2.72 9.43
CA LEU A 155 -9.99 -1.91 8.24
C LEU A 155 -11.31 -1.73 7.46
N ARG A 156 -12.08 -2.79 7.33
CA ARG A 156 -13.40 -2.76 6.68
C ARG A 156 -14.36 -1.83 7.40
N LYS A 157 -14.49 -1.95 8.73
CA LYS A 157 -15.32 -1.04 9.54
C LYS A 157 -14.91 0.42 9.33
N MET A 158 -13.61 0.69 9.40
CA MET A 158 -13.07 2.04 9.20
C MET A 158 -13.43 2.60 7.81
N LEU A 159 -13.31 1.81 6.75
CA LEU A 159 -13.66 2.23 5.39
C LEU A 159 -15.17 2.45 5.23
N MET A 160 -16.01 1.63 5.88
CA MET A 160 -17.45 1.81 5.89
C MET A 160 -17.86 3.09 6.64
N ALA A 161 -17.22 3.39 7.77
CA ALA A 161 -17.43 4.62 8.52
C ALA A 161 -16.96 5.85 7.71
N MET A 162 -15.80 5.75 7.04
CA MET A 162 -15.29 6.80 6.15
C MET A 162 -16.22 7.12 4.98
N ALA A 163 -16.94 6.12 4.46
CA ALA A 163 -17.91 6.34 3.38
C ALA A 163 -19.15 7.09 3.84
N LYS A 164 -19.48 7.03 5.15
CA LYS A 164 -20.54 7.82 5.75
C LYS A 164 -20.05 9.23 6.09
N ASP A 165 -18.89 9.33 6.71
CA ASP A 165 -18.27 10.60 7.09
C ASP A 165 -16.74 10.52 7.00
N ILE A 166 -16.17 11.32 6.10
CA ILE A 166 -14.72 11.37 5.86
C ILE A 166 -13.92 11.79 7.10
N ARG A 167 -14.52 12.55 8.01
CA ARG A 167 -13.86 13.02 9.24
C ARG A 167 -13.32 11.86 10.08
N VAL A 168 -13.95 10.67 10.01
CA VAL A 168 -13.48 9.45 10.68
C VAL A 168 -12.05 9.10 10.27
N ILE A 169 -11.76 9.11 8.97
CA ILE A 169 -10.40 8.76 8.52
C ILE A 169 -9.40 9.88 8.78
N LEU A 170 -9.84 11.15 8.77
CA LEU A 170 -8.97 12.28 9.09
C LEU A 170 -8.52 12.21 10.56
N ILE A 171 -9.46 11.92 11.49
CA ILE A 171 -9.14 11.70 12.91
C ILE A 171 -8.22 10.47 13.06
N LYS A 172 -8.49 9.39 12.32
CA LYS A 172 -7.65 8.17 12.39
C LYS A 172 -6.24 8.37 11.84
N LEU A 173 -6.07 9.23 10.83
CA LEU A 173 -4.74 9.60 10.33
C LEU A 173 -3.98 10.46 11.34
N ALA A 174 -4.66 11.39 12.03
CA ALA A 174 -4.06 12.18 13.11
C ALA A 174 -3.65 11.29 14.30
N ASP A 175 -4.51 10.35 14.74
CA ASP A 175 -4.20 9.32 15.74
C ASP A 175 -2.95 8.52 15.33
N ARG A 176 -2.93 8.01 14.10
CA ARG A 176 -1.78 7.23 13.58
C ARG A 176 -0.51 8.05 13.55
N THR A 177 -0.58 9.32 13.15
CA THR A 177 0.57 10.22 13.10
C THR A 177 1.14 10.43 14.49
N HIS A 178 0.30 10.73 15.49
CA HIS A 178 0.77 10.87 16.87
C HIS A 178 1.34 9.55 17.43
N ASN A 179 0.70 8.41 17.15
CA ASN A 179 1.22 7.10 17.54
C ASN A 179 2.58 6.79 16.91
N MET A 180 2.84 7.23 15.68
CA MET A 180 4.14 7.07 15.02
C MET A 180 5.19 8.01 15.58
N ARG A 181 4.83 9.25 15.96
CA ARG A 181 5.73 10.22 16.64
C ARG A 181 6.23 9.69 17.99
N THR A 182 5.40 8.91 18.69
CA THR A 182 5.71 8.35 20.03
C THR A 182 6.11 6.86 19.99
N MET A 183 6.47 6.34 18.82
CA MET A 183 6.73 4.91 18.61
C MET A 183 8.00 4.42 19.32
N GLU A 184 8.91 5.31 19.71
CA GLU A 184 10.16 4.97 20.40
C GLU A 184 9.95 4.27 21.73
N TYR A 185 8.84 4.52 22.42
CA TYR A 185 8.48 3.89 23.70
C TYR A 185 7.88 2.49 23.55
N GLN A 186 7.69 2.00 22.31
CA GLN A 186 7.15 0.67 22.04
C GLN A 186 8.26 -0.38 21.90
N THR A 187 7.89 -1.66 22.05
CA THR A 187 8.83 -2.78 21.80
C THR A 187 9.20 -2.85 20.32
N ALA A 188 10.39 -3.33 19.99
CA ALA A 188 10.89 -3.45 18.62
C ALA A 188 9.93 -4.23 17.70
N GLU A 189 9.26 -5.26 18.22
CA GLU A 189 8.25 -6.03 17.47
C GLU A 189 7.04 -5.16 17.11
N LYS A 190 6.50 -4.40 18.10
CA LYS A 190 5.38 -3.47 17.87
C LYS A 190 5.77 -2.31 16.95
N GLN A 191 6.99 -1.76 17.12
CA GLN A 191 7.54 -0.74 16.23
C GLN A 191 7.49 -1.20 14.77
N ARG A 192 8.02 -2.40 14.50
CA ARG A 192 8.03 -2.98 13.16
C ARG A 192 6.62 -3.25 12.63
N GLN A 193 5.76 -3.90 13.43
CA GLN A 193 4.39 -4.24 13.04
C GLN A 193 3.57 -2.98 12.69
N LYS A 194 3.62 -1.95 13.57
CA LYS A 194 2.86 -0.72 13.37
C LYS A 194 3.39 0.13 12.22
N SER A 195 4.71 0.14 12.02
CA SER A 195 5.32 0.82 10.87
C SER A 195 4.95 0.15 9.55
N LEU A 196 4.91 -1.19 9.49
CA LEU A 196 4.46 -1.92 8.31
C LEU A 196 2.98 -1.64 8.00
N GLU A 197 2.11 -1.71 8.99
CA GLU A 197 0.68 -1.36 8.87
C GLU A 197 0.51 0.08 8.37
N THR A 198 1.33 1.02 8.88
CA THR A 198 1.31 2.43 8.47
C THR A 198 1.70 2.59 7.01
N MET A 199 2.76 1.93 6.57
CA MET A 199 3.23 1.96 5.17
C MET A 199 2.26 1.30 4.19
N GLU A 200 1.61 0.21 4.61
CA GLU A 200 0.73 -0.56 3.72
C GLU A 200 -0.70 -0.01 3.65
N ILE A 201 -1.17 0.73 4.66
CA ILE A 201 -2.57 1.15 4.76
C ILE A 201 -2.67 2.67 4.88
N TYR A 202 -2.11 3.27 5.92
CA TYR A 202 -2.38 4.67 6.26
C TYR A 202 -1.68 5.68 5.34
N ALA A 203 -0.42 5.46 5.00
CA ALA A 203 0.30 6.35 4.08
C ALA A 203 -0.32 6.36 2.66
N PRO A 204 -0.75 5.22 2.07
CA PRO A 204 -1.52 5.21 0.82
C PRO A 204 -2.88 5.90 0.91
N ILE A 205 -3.62 5.75 2.02
CA ILE A 205 -4.88 6.47 2.24
C ILE A 205 -4.62 7.98 2.26
N ALA A 206 -3.64 8.45 3.05
CA ALA A 206 -3.25 9.85 3.09
C ALA A 206 -2.85 10.38 1.69
N HIS A 207 -2.15 9.56 0.89
CA HIS A 207 -1.81 9.90 -0.49
C HIS A 207 -3.04 10.09 -1.38
N ARG A 208 -4.02 9.18 -1.31
CA ARG A 208 -5.26 9.28 -2.09
C ARG A 208 -6.14 10.45 -1.67
N LEU A 209 -6.13 10.78 -0.39
CA LEU A 209 -6.83 11.95 0.13
C LEU A 209 -6.08 13.27 -0.15
N GLY A 210 -4.93 13.23 -0.82
CA GLY A 210 -4.11 14.39 -1.15
C GLY A 210 -3.31 14.98 0.02
N MET A 211 -3.36 14.37 1.21
CA MET A 211 -2.72 14.85 2.44
C MET A 211 -1.22 14.57 2.42
N GLN A 212 -0.46 15.31 1.60
CA GLN A 212 0.95 15.01 1.34
C GLN A 212 1.82 15.18 2.59
N ARG A 213 1.52 16.15 3.46
CA ARG A 213 2.28 16.39 4.70
C ARG A 213 2.22 15.18 5.63
N ILE A 214 1.03 14.72 5.96
CA ILE A 214 0.82 13.53 6.80
C ILE A 214 1.41 12.28 6.14
N LYS A 215 1.22 12.12 4.83
CA LYS A 215 1.80 10.99 4.10
C LYS A 215 3.31 10.92 4.25
N TRP A 216 4.03 12.02 3.99
CA TRP A 216 5.49 12.03 4.07
C TRP A 216 5.99 11.78 5.49
N GLU A 217 5.35 12.35 6.48
CA GLU A 217 5.70 12.13 7.88
C GLU A 217 5.50 10.66 8.28
N LEU A 218 4.36 10.06 7.91
CA LEU A 218 4.09 8.64 8.15
C LEU A 218 5.10 7.73 7.45
N GLU A 219 5.47 8.04 6.20
CA GLU A 219 6.49 7.30 5.44
C GLU A 219 7.88 7.41 6.09
N ASP A 220 8.31 8.61 6.46
CA ASP A 220 9.63 8.85 7.06
C ASP A 220 9.75 8.22 8.45
N LEU A 221 8.73 8.40 9.32
CA LEU A 221 8.69 7.77 10.64
C LEU A 221 8.66 6.23 10.54
N SER A 222 7.92 5.68 9.57
CA SER A 222 7.89 4.24 9.38
C SER A 222 9.22 3.69 8.88
N LEU A 223 9.91 4.39 7.98
CA LEU A 223 11.23 4.01 7.48
C LEU A 223 12.25 3.91 8.62
N LYS A 224 12.20 4.84 9.58
CA LYS A 224 13.08 4.85 10.76
C LYS A 224 13.07 3.53 11.54
N TYR A 225 11.90 2.84 11.61
CA TYR A 225 11.75 1.58 12.33
C TYR A 225 11.82 0.34 11.42
N LEU A 226 11.52 0.47 10.14
CA LEU A 226 11.59 -0.65 9.19
C LEU A 226 13.00 -0.90 8.68
N ASP A 227 13.75 0.15 8.36
CA ASP A 227 15.16 0.11 7.98
C ASP A 227 15.95 1.26 8.63
N PRO A 228 16.30 1.14 9.93
CA PRO A 228 17.03 2.18 10.65
C PRO A 228 18.36 2.53 9.99
N VAL A 229 19.06 1.54 9.43
CA VAL A 229 20.38 1.74 8.79
C VAL A 229 20.22 2.57 7.51
N GLY A 230 19.25 2.23 6.68
CA GLY A 230 18.97 2.98 5.46
C GLY A 230 18.46 4.39 5.75
N TYR A 231 17.64 4.55 6.79
CA TYR A 231 17.18 5.85 7.25
C TYR A 231 18.33 6.74 7.71
N ASP A 232 19.22 6.24 8.58
CA ASP A 232 20.37 6.97 9.12
C ASP A 232 21.38 7.34 8.02
N GLU A 233 21.61 6.44 7.06
CA GLU A 233 22.50 6.71 5.92
C GLU A 233 21.98 7.87 5.07
N ILE A 234 20.69 7.84 4.72
CA ILE A 234 20.06 8.89 3.91
C ILE A 234 20.01 10.20 4.69
N THR A 235 19.60 10.16 5.95
CA THR A 235 19.47 11.38 6.77
C THR A 235 20.85 12.07 6.96
N ARG A 236 21.91 11.29 7.21
CA ARG A 236 23.27 11.83 7.29
C ARG A 236 23.75 12.41 5.95
N SER A 237 23.46 11.71 4.84
CA SER A 237 23.83 12.18 3.52
C SER A 237 23.06 13.45 3.13
N LEU A 238 21.79 13.55 3.52
CA LEU A 238 20.98 14.75 3.33
C LEU A 238 21.53 15.93 4.12
N ALA A 239 21.78 15.75 5.42
CA ALA A 239 22.32 16.81 6.27
C ALA A 239 23.68 17.33 5.77
N ALA A 240 24.54 16.42 5.29
CA ALA A 240 25.82 16.82 4.69
C ALA A 240 25.61 17.64 3.40
N LYS A 241 24.70 17.22 2.52
CA LYS A 241 24.39 17.96 1.28
C LYS A 241 23.66 19.28 1.55
N GLU A 242 22.80 19.34 2.57
CA GLU A 242 22.13 20.56 2.98
C GLU A 242 23.16 21.62 3.43
N ALA A 243 24.06 21.24 4.33
CA ALA A 243 25.11 22.12 4.78
C ALA A 243 26.07 22.57 3.65
N GLU A 244 26.39 21.68 2.70
CA GLU A 244 27.23 21.97 1.53
C GLU A 244 26.54 22.94 0.55
N HIS A 245 25.21 22.88 0.43
CA HIS A 245 24.46 23.61 -0.58
C HIS A 245 23.54 24.71 -0.02
N GLU A 246 23.63 25.06 1.26
CA GLU A 246 22.83 26.11 1.88
C GLU A 246 22.96 27.44 1.12
N ALA A 247 24.19 27.87 0.85
CA ALA A 247 24.48 29.08 0.07
C ALA A 247 23.95 28.97 -1.40
N PHE A 248 23.85 27.78 -1.96
CA PHE A 248 23.25 27.56 -3.26
C PHE A 248 21.73 27.75 -3.18
N MET A 249 21.08 27.20 -2.16
CA MET A 249 19.63 27.33 -1.97
C MET A 249 19.21 28.79 -1.81
N ASP A 250 19.91 29.53 -0.97
CA ASP A 250 19.67 30.96 -0.73
C ASP A 250 19.88 31.79 -1.99
N ARG A 251 20.93 31.53 -2.75
CA ARG A 251 21.24 32.22 -4.00
C ARG A 251 20.18 31.98 -5.07
N VAL A 252 19.76 30.73 -5.28
CA VAL A 252 18.72 30.41 -6.25
C VAL A 252 17.38 31.05 -5.87
N GLN A 253 17.01 31.00 -4.58
CA GLN A 253 15.81 31.67 -4.09
C GLN A 253 15.85 33.17 -4.37
N ALA A 254 16.94 33.83 -4.01
CA ALA A 254 17.12 35.27 -4.24
C ALA A 254 17.06 35.62 -5.72
N GLN A 255 17.72 34.86 -6.60
CA GLN A 255 17.64 35.06 -8.07
C GLN A 255 16.24 34.93 -8.63
N ILE A 256 15.47 33.94 -8.17
CA ILE A 256 14.08 33.77 -8.58
C ILE A 256 13.26 34.99 -8.12
N GLU A 257 13.35 35.37 -6.87
CA GLU A 257 12.62 36.51 -6.31
C GLU A 257 12.96 37.83 -7.01
N GLU A 258 14.25 38.08 -7.27
CA GLU A 258 14.74 39.29 -7.97
C GLU A 258 14.15 39.33 -9.39
N ARG A 259 14.22 38.24 -10.13
CA ARG A 259 13.72 38.17 -11.51
C ARG A 259 12.19 38.33 -11.59
N LEU A 260 11.45 37.76 -10.63
CA LEU A 260 9.99 37.96 -10.54
C LEU A 260 9.63 39.43 -10.28
N LYS A 261 10.39 40.13 -9.43
CA LYS A 261 10.24 41.57 -9.16
C LYS A 261 10.55 42.42 -10.40
N GLU A 262 11.65 42.13 -11.10
CA GLU A 262 12.01 42.81 -12.35
C GLU A 262 10.94 42.72 -13.42
N GLN A 263 10.33 41.53 -13.57
CA GLN A 263 9.28 41.26 -14.55
C GLN A 263 7.88 41.65 -14.06
N HIS A 264 7.77 42.22 -12.87
CA HIS A 264 6.52 42.66 -12.24
C HIS A 264 5.47 41.53 -12.14
N VAL A 265 5.90 40.28 -11.96
CA VAL A 265 5.01 39.13 -11.72
C VAL A 265 4.72 39.05 -10.22
N PRO A 266 3.45 39.13 -9.80
CA PRO A 266 3.09 39.01 -8.41
C PRO A 266 3.35 37.58 -7.89
N TYR A 267 3.95 37.47 -6.72
CA TYR A 267 4.12 36.19 -6.05
C TYR A 267 3.89 36.35 -4.53
N LEU A 268 3.40 35.28 -3.91
CA LEU A 268 3.14 35.28 -2.47
C LEU A 268 4.36 34.78 -1.70
N LYS A 269 4.98 33.68 -2.18
CA LYS A 269 6.09 33.05 -1.48
C LYS A 269 7.00 32.29 -2.44
N VAL A 270 8.31 32.37 -2.21
CA VAL A 270 9.32 31.51 -2.82
C VAL A 270 10.12 30.86 -1.69
N TYR A 271 10.30 29.54 -1.74
CA TYR A 271 11.13 28.85 -0.75
C TYR A 271 11.71 27.56 -1.30
N GLY A 272 12.90 27.23 -0.86
CA GLY A 272 13.57 25.97 -1.13
C GLY A 272 13.22 24.90 -0.10
N ARG A 273 13.28 23.63 -0.50
CA ARG A 273 13.17 22.48 0.38
C ARG A 273 13.99 21.31 -0.13
N MET A 274 14.42 20.45 0.77
CA MET A 274 14.98 19.16 0.42
C MET A 274 13.88 18.09 0.33
N LYS A 275 14.18 17.05 -0.43
CA LYS A 275 13.27 15.92 -0.60
C LYS A 275 13.26 15.03 0.64
N HIS A 276 12.10 14.48 0.97
CA HIS A 276 11.90 13.61 2.12
C HIS A 276 12.72 12.31 2.05
N PRO A 277 13.24 11.83 3.20
CA PRO A 277 14.08 10.65 3.30
C PRO A 277 13.50 9.42 2.61
N TYR A 278 12.23 9.08 2.83
CA TYR A 278 11.61 7.93 2.19
C TYR A 278 11.51 8.05 0.66
N SER A 279 11.26 9.27 0.15
CA SER A 279 11.22 9.50 -1.30
C SER A 279 12.57 9.25 -1.97
N ILE A 280 13.67 9.57 -1.27
CA ILE A 280 15.04 9.28 -1.71
C ILE A 280 15.33 7.79 -1.59
N TYR A 281 14.97 7.18 -0.44
CA TYR A 281 15.07 5.75 -0.20
C TYR A 281 14.46 4.93 -1.35
N ARG A 282 13.24 5.26 -1.78
CA ARG A 282 12.62 4.60 -2.93
C ARG A 282 13.42 4.72 -4.21
N LYS A 283 14.01 5.90 -4.49
CA LYS A 283 14.82 6.10 -5.70
C LYS A 283 16.12 5.32 -5.64
N MET A 284 16.79 5.31 -4.50
CA MET A 284 18.06 4.62 -4.34
C MET A 284 17.89 3.10 -4.32
N TYR A 285 16.98 2.59 -3.50
CA TYR A 285 16.90 1.14 -3.24
C TYR A 285 15.85 0.41 -4.09
N VAL A 286 14.80 1.10 -4.58
CA VAL A 286 13.78 0.49 -5.47
C VAL A 286 14.13 0.71 -6.94
N GLN A 287 14.63 1.89 -7.30
CA GLN A 287 14.99 2.25 -8.68
C GLN A 287 16.49 2.11 -8.96
N ASN A 288 17.29 1.62 -8.00
CA ASN A 288 18.74 1.42 -8.09
C ASN A 288 19.52 2.67 -8.54
N LYS A 289 19.15 3.85 -8.05
CA LYS A 289 19.84 5.11 -8.30
C LYS A 289 20.84 5.41 -7.19
N THR A 290 21.95 6.03 -7.56
CA THR A 290 22.86 6.66 -6.58
C THR A 290 22.26 8.00 -6.11
N MET A 291 22.76 8.53 -4.99
CA MET A 291 22.32 9.83 -4.45
C MET A 291 22.50 10.94 -5.48
N ASP A 292 23.58 10.91 -6.26
CA ASP A 292 23.90 11.92 -7.28
C ASP A 292 23.03 11.81 -8.54
N GLU A 293 22.40 10.66 -8.79
CA GLU A 293 21.43 10.46 -9.87
C GLU A 293 20.01 10.92 -9.49
N VAL A 294 19.80 11.35 -8.23
CA VAL A 294 18.53 11.92 -7.77
C VAL A 294 18.50 13.41 -8.11
N LEU A 295 18.14 13.74 -9.35
CA LEU A 295 18.18 15.12 -9.91
C LEU A 295 17.18 16.10 -9.26
N ASP A 296 16.27 15.65 -8.42
CA ASP A 296 15.24 16.42 -7.70
C ASP A 296 15.44 16.39 -6.18
N LEU A 297 16.71 16.35 -5.75
CA LEU A 297 17.09 16.42 -4.34
C LEU A 297 16.70 17.78 -3.75
N PHE A 298 16.98 18.85 -4.51
CA PHE A 298 16.59 20.21 -4.19
C PHE A 298 15.35 20.60 -4.97
N ALA A 299 14.38 21.19 -4.31
CA ALA A 299 13.16 21.67 -4.94
C ALA A 299 12.83 23.08 -4.44
N PHE A 300 12.43 23.96 -5.35
CA PHE A 300 11.92 25.29 -5.03
C PHE A 300 10.42 25.34 -5.30
N ARG A 301 9.69 26.02 -4.42
CA ARG A 301 8.28 26.28 -4.61
C ARG A 301 8.05 27.75 -4.82
N VAL A 302 7.29 28.05 -5.86
CA VAL A 302 6.82 29.41 -6.16
C VAL A 302 5.31 29.42 -6.06
N ILE A 303 4.78 30.20 -5.12
CA ILE A 303 3.34 30.34 -4.86
C ILE A 303 2.90 31.68 -5.45
N VAL A 304 1.86 31.64 -6.28
CA VAL A 304 1.29 32.82 -6.94
C VAL A 304 -0.22 32.88 -6.77
N ASP A 305 -0.87 33.96 -7.19
CA ASP A 305 -2.32 34.15 -7.01
C ASP A 305 -3.11 33.46 -8.13
N THR A 306 -2.66 33.53 -9.39
CA THR A 306 -3.44 33.09 -10.55
C THR A 306 -2.77 31.99 -11.34
N VAL A 307 -3.58 31.22 -12.07
CA VAL A 307 -3.08 30.20 -13.00
C VAL A 307 -2.24 30.82 -14.14
N ALA A 308 -2.63 32.02 -14.60
CA ALA A 308 -1.85 32.72 -15.62
C ALA A 308 -0.44 33.05 -15.13
N ASP A 309 -0.31 33.47 -13.85
CA ASP A 309 0.99 33.75 -13.26
C ASP A 309 1.83 32.49 -13.08
N CYS A 310 1.21 31.31 -12.87
CA CYS A 310 1.96 30.05 -12.88
C CYS A 310 2.72 29.82 -14.19
N TYR A 311 2.08 30.06 -15.34
CA TYR A 311 2.74 29.92 -16.65
C TYR A 311 3.70 31.06 -16.96
N ASN A 312 3.46 32.29 -16.47
CA ASN A 312 4.40 33.40 -16.57
C ASN A 312 5.68 33.07 -15.79
N VAL A 313 5.57 32.60 -14.56
CA VAL A 313 6.73 32.16 -13.74
C VAL A 313 7.48 31.02 -14.43
N LEU A 314 6.81 30.05 -15.06
CA LEU A 314 7.48 28.98 -15.78
C LEU A 314 8.38 29.54 -16.89
N GLY A 315 7.88 30.52 -17.66
CA GLY A 315 8.66 31.21 -18.70
C GLY A 315 9.90 31.90 -18.13
N ILE A 316 9.76 32.58 -16.98
CA ILE A 316 10.88 33.25 -16.27
C ILE A 316 11.91 32.24 -15.78
N ILE A 317 11.48 31.13 -15.20
CA ILE A 317 12.38 30.05 -14.74
C ILE A 317 13.17 29.46 -15.91
N HIS A 318 12.55 29.26 -17.06
CA HIS A 318 13.21 28.72 -18.25
C HIS A 318 14.14 29.76 -18.94
N ASP A 319 13.92 31.06 -18.71
CA ASP A 319 14.85 32.13 -19.12
C ASP A 319 16.08 32.17 -18.20
N LEU A 320 15.88 32.01 -16.87
CA LEU A 320 16.96 31.98 -15.89
C LEU A 320 17.83 30.71 -15.98
N TYR A 321 17.20 29.56 -16.18
CA TYR A 321 17.83 28.23 -16.06
C TYR A 321 17.50 27.33 -17.21
N ARG A 322 18.41 26.45 -17.62
CA ARG A 322 18.16 25.49 -18.71
C ARG A 322 17.30 24.32 -18.24
N PRO A 323 16.10 24.09 -18.84
CA PRO A 323 15.28 22.95 -18.51
C PRO A 323 15.87 21.63 -19.03
N ILE A 324 15.72 20.55 -18.23
CA ILE A 324 16.08 19.20 -18.64
C ILE A 324 14.94 18.60 -19.47
N LEU A 325 15.24 18.18 -20.69
CA LEU A 325 14.27 17.60 -21.63
C LEU A 325 13.55 16.39 -21.00
N GLY A 326 12.21 16.32 -21.19
CA GLY A 326 11.37 15.24 -20.68
C GLY A 326 11.10 15.28 -19.17
N ARG A 327 11.52 16.36 -18.48
CA ARG A 327 11.29 16.55 -17.04
C ARG A 327 10.24 17.61 -16.69
N PHE A 328 9.65 18.22 -17.69
CA PHE A 328 8.51 19.10 -17.49
C PHE A 328 7.22 18.29 -17.32
N LYS A 329 6.37 18.68 -16.36
CA LYS A 329 5.06 18.08 -16.10
C LYS A 329 4.05 19.17 -15.78
N ASP A 330 2.97 19.18 -16.52
CA ASP A 330 1.84 20.08 -16.31
C ASP A 330 0.71 19.34 -15.60
N TYR A 331 0.66 19.48 -14.28
CA TYR A 331 -0.44 18.97 -13.47
C TYR A 331 -1.53 20.02 -13.23
N ILE A 332 -1.43 21.23 -13.80
CA ILE A 332 -2.52 22.21 -13.79
C ILE A 332 -3.47 21.86 -14.93
N GLY A 333 -2.96 21.66 -16.13
CA GLY A 333 -3.75 21.26 -17.30
C GLY A 333 -4.28 19.82 -17.20
N THR A 334 -3.55 18.94 -16.51
CA THR A 334 -3.96 17.54 -16.28
C THR A 334 -3.78 17.19 -14.80
N PRO A 335 -4.76 17.54 -13.94
CA PRO A 335 -4.68 17.27 -12.50
C PRO A 335 -4.55 15.78 -12.17
N LYS A 336 -3.85 15.46 -11.09
CA LYS A 336 -3.81 14.09 -10.59
C LYS A 336 -5.14 13.69 -9.96
N PRO A 337 -5.44 12.38 -9.83
CA PRO A 337 -6.70 11.90 -9.23
C PRO A 337 -6.95 12.36 -7.80
N ASN A 338 -5.88 12.64 -7.06
CA ASN A 338 -5.94 13.22 -5.71
C ASN A 338 -6.03 14.75 -5.72
N MET A 339 -6.48 15.35 -6.82
CA MET A 339 -6.65 16.80 -7.02
C MET A 339 -5.35 17.62 -6.98
N TYR A 340 -4.19 16.96 -6.97
CA TYR A 340 -2.91 17.66 -6.97
C TYR A 340 -2.70 18.41 -8.30
N GLN A 341 -2.44 19.71 -8.20
CA GLN A 341 -2.14 20.61 -9.32
C GLN A 341 -0.84 21.37 -9.06
N SER A 342 0.04 21.42 -10.03
CA SER A 342 1.29 22.20 -10.01
C SER A 342 1.99 22.09 -11.37
N LEU A 343 2.74 23.09 -11.78
CA LEU A 343 3.73 22.92 -12.83
C LEU A 343 5.03 22.42 -12.19
N HIS A 344 5.65 21.42 -12.78
CA HIS A 344 6.94 20.90 -12.35
C HIS A 344 7.93 20.99 -13.49
N THR A 345 9.06 21.63 -13.26
CA THR A 345 10.17 21.63 -14.20
C THR A 345 11.47 21.35 -13.45
N THR A 346 12.33 20.51 -14.03
CA THR A 346 13.68 20.28 -13.53
C THR A 346 14.65 21.07 -14.40
N VAL A 347 15.44 21.90 -13.77
CA VAL A 347 16.37 22.81 -14.42
C VAL A 347 17.80 22.62 -13.88
N ILE A 348 18.81 23.14 -14.60
CA ILE A 348 20.21 23.12 -14.19
C ILE A 348 20.62 24.54 -13.81
N GLY A 349 21.10 24.72 -12.58
CA GLY A 349 21.66 25.97 -12.10
C GLY A 349 23.02 26.32 -12.72
N ALA A 350 23.49 27.52 -12.47
CA ALA A 350 24.80 28.01 -12.95
C ALA A 350 25.96 27.10 -12.50
N ASP A 351 25.86 26.51 -11.32
CA ASP A 351 26.86 25.60 -10.74
C ASP A 351 26.78 24.16 -11.27
N GLY A 352 25.92 23.89 -12.27
CA GLY A 352 25.68 22.56 -12.81
C GLY A 352 24.81 21.66 -11.94
N ILE A 353 24.27 22.19 -10.84
CA ILE A 353 23.42 21.44 -9.88
C ILE A 353 21.98 21.41 -10.41
N PRO A 354 21.38 20.22 -10.61
CA PRO A 354 19.99 20.11 -11.00
C PRO A 354 19.05 20.33 -9.82
N PHE A 355 17.94 21.02 -10.04
CA PHE A 355 16.87 21.19 -9.07
C PHE A 355 15.50 21.26 -9.71
N GLU A 356 14.46 20.91 -8.96
CA GLU A 356 13.07 20.97 -9.40
C GLU A 356 12.45 22.30 -8.98
N VAL A 357 11.68 22.93 -9.86
CA VAL A 357 10.83 24.09 -9.53
C VAL A 357 9.37 23.67 -9.64
N GLN A 358 8.62 23.85 -8.55
CA GLN A 358 7.19 23.58 -8.43
C GLN A 358 6.44 24.92 -8.35
N ILE A 359 5.56 25.17 -9.32
CA ILE A 359 4.84 26.45 -9.44
C ILE A 359 3.36 26.15 -9.33
N ARG A 360 2.66 26.86 -8.45
CA ARG A 360 1.22 26.65 -8.19
C ARG A 360 0.57 27.86 -7.54
N THR A 361 -0.76 27.96 -7.60
CA THR A 361 -1.49 28.97 -6.85
C THR A 361 -1.56 28.64 -5.36
N GLU A 362 -1.98 29.63 -4.54
CA GLU A 362 -2.20 29.39 -3.10
C GLU A 362 -3.26 28.31 -2.86
N GLU A 363 -4.38 28.35 -3.59
CA GLU A 363 -5.42 27.31 -3.50
C GLU A 363 -4.86 25.92 -3.84
N MET A 364 -4.10 25.79 -4.93
CA MET A 364 -3.44 24.53 -5.29
C MET A 364 -2.41 24.10 -4.24
N HIS A 365 -1.78 25.05 -3.56
CA HIS A 365 -0.86 24.78 -2.48
C HIS A 365 -1.57 24.17 -1.26
N GLU A 366 -2.67 24.80 -0.83
CA GLU A 366 -3.48 24.28 0.27
C GLU A 366 -4.01 22.87 -0.05
N ILE A 367 -4.58 22.66 -1.25
CA ILE A 367 -5.05 21.34 -1.68
C ILE A 367 -3.91 20.31 -1.72
N ALA A 368 -2.71 20.69 -2.17
CA ALA A 368 -1.56 19.78 -2.24
C ALA A 368 -0.99 19.41 -0.85
N GLU A 369 -1.05 20.29 0.15
CA GLU A 369 -0.53 20.02 1.50
C GLU A 369 -1.57 19.31 2.38
N TYR A 370 -2.83 19.76 2.34
CA TYR A 370 -3.89 19.34 3.26
C TYR A 370 -4.94 18.44 2.59
N GLY A 371 -4.92 18.31 1.26
CA GLY A 371 -5.82 17.43 0.51
C GLY A 371 -7.28 17.75 0.71
N VAL A 372 -8.06 16.71 1.00
CA VAL A 372 -9.51 16.82 1.25
C VAL A 372 -9.83 17.75 2.40
N ALA A 373 -8.98 17.86 3.41
CA ALA A 373 -9.21 18.76 4.54
C ALA A 373 -9.27 20.25 4.11
N ALA A 374 -8.52 20.66 3.09
CA ALA A 374 -8.59 22.03 2.54
C ALA A 374 -9.98 22.40 2.03
N HIS A 375 -10.75 21.45 1.48
CA HIS A 375 -12.11 21.70 1.00
C HIS A 375 -13.15 21.95 2.11
N TRP A 376 -12.90 21.46 3.33
CA TRP A 376 -13.78 21.72 4.47
C TRP A 376 -13.75 23.19 4.89
N LYS A 377 -12.63 23.87 4.75
CA LYS A 377 -12.46 25.30 5.01
C LYS A 377 -13.41 26.18 4.15
N TYR A 378 -13.64 25.77 2.90
CA TYR A 378 -14.52 26.52 1.98
C TYR A 378 -16.00 26.20 2.12
N LYS A 379 -16.39 25.04 2.68
CA LYS A 379 -17.80 24.62 2.79
C LYS A 379 -18.61 25.35 3.88
N GLN A 380 -18.00 26.06 4.79
CA GLN A 380 -18.76 26.92 5.74
C GLN A 380 -19.50 28.08 5.06
N GLY A 381 -19.36 28.28 3.74
CA GLY A 381 -20.02 29.37 3.00
C GLY A 381 -20.72 29.05 1.69
N ILE A 382 -20.51 27.85 1.07
CA ILE A 382 -21.01 27.57 -0.30
C ILE A 382 -21.54 26.14 -0.40
N SER A 383 -22.86 26.03 -0.57
CA SER A 383 -23.58 24.81 -0.96
C SER A 383 -23.28 24.49 -2.44
N GLY A 384 -22.44 23.49 -2.73
CA GLY A 384 -22.15 23.09 -4.11
C GLY A 384 -21.58 21.66 -4.20
N ASN A 385 -22.05 20.89 -5.18
CA ASN A 385 -21.80 19.48 -5.48
C ASN A 385 -20.33 19.05 -5.73
N ALA A 386 -19.33 19.89 -5.55
CA ALA A 386 -17.92 19.58 -5.86
C ALA A 386 -17.25 18.56 -4.90
N GLY A 387 -17.89 18.25 -3.76
CA GLY A 387 -17.35 17.32 -2.76
C GLY A 387 -17.67 15.83 -2.99
N GLU A 388 -18.66 15.51 -3.83
CA GLU A 388 -19.11 14.12 -4.00
C GLU A 388 -18.15 13.26 -4.85
N HIS A 389 -17.42 13.86 -5.78
CA HIS A 389 -16.47 13.14 -6.65
C HIS A 389 -15.23 12.60 -5.92
N ASN A 390 -14.83 13.24 -4.81
CA ASN A 390 -13.60 12.86 -4.10
C ASN A 390 -13.72 11.53 -3.33
N TYR A 391 -14.94 11.04 -3.07
CA TYR A 391 -15.19 9.80 -2.31
C TYR A 391 -15.78 8.68 -3.16
N GLU A 392 -15.92 8.91 -4.45
CA GLU A 392 -16.50 7.92 -5.37
C GLU A 392 -15.70 6.61 -5.36
N TRP A 393 -14.38 6.67 -5.18
CA TRP A 393 -13.55 5.48 -5.04
C TRP A 393 -13.87 4.67 -3.78
N VAL A 394 -14.19 5.33 -2.64
CA VAL A 394 -14.61 4.65 -1.42
C VAL A 394 -15.98 4.01 -1.60
N ARG A 395 -16.91 4.75 -2.20
CA ARG A 395 -18.25 4.25 -2.53
C ARG A 395 -18.13 3.05 -3.49
N ARG A 396 -17.32 3.14 -4.53
CA ARG A 396 -17.04 2.03 -5.47
C ARG A 396 -16.43 0.81 -4.78
N LEU A 397 -15.51 1.01 -3.83
CA LEU A 397 -14.97 -0.07 -3.01
C LEU A 397 -16.07 -0.76 -2.18
N LEU A 398 -17.02 0.00 -1.64
CA LEU A 398 -18.11 -0.53 -0.84
C LEU A 398 -19.21 -1.19 -1.68
N GLU A 399 -19.54 -0.67 -2.85
CA GLU A 399 -20.50 -1.27 -3.78
C GLU A 399 -20.05 -2.68 -4.26
N ASN A 400 -18.75 -2.89 -4.32
CA ASN A 400 -18.18 -4.20 -4.69
C ASN A 400 -18.16 -5.22 -3.55
N GLN A 401 -18.60 -4.85 -2.32
CA GLN A 401 -18.47 -5.68 -1.12
C GLN A 401 -19.48 -6.81 -0.97
N GLU A 402 -20.67 -6.70 -1.54
CA GLU A 402 -21.78 -7.63 -1.25
C GLU A 402 -21.47 -9.11 -1.53
N ASN A 403 -20.33 -9.43 -2.19
CA ASN A 403 -19.98 -10.80 -2.59
C ASN A 403 -18.48 -11.13 -2.49
N THR A 404 -17.65 -10.34 -1.75
CA THR A 404 -16.20 -10.52 -1.73
C THR A 404 -15.74 -10.95 -0.34
N ASP A 405 -14.88 -11.98 -0.28
CA ASP A 405 -14.21 -12.42 0.95
C ASP A 405 -13.31 -11.30 1.50
N ALA A 406 -13.18 -11.19 2.83
CA ALA A 406 -12.41 -10.12 3.48
C ALA A 406 -10.95 -10.04 2.98
N GLU A 407 -10.34 -11.19 2.68
CA GLU A 407 -8.98 -11.27 2.14
C GLU A 407 -8.87 -10.74 0.71
N GLU A 408 -9.85 -11.06 -0.15
CA GLU A 408 -9.92 -10.53 -1.52
C GLU A 408 -10.24 -9.03 -1.52
N PHE A 409 -11.03 -8.56 -0.55
CA PHE A 409 -11.29 -7.13 -0.35
C PHE A 409 -10.02 -6.35 -0.04
N VAL A 410 -9.22 -6.80 0.92
CA VAL A 410 -7.94 -6.14 1.27
C VAL A 410 -6.94 -6.23 0.13
N HIS A 411 -6.88 -7.36 -0.58
CA HIS A 411 -6.04 -7.48 -1.76
C HIS A 411 -6.45 -6.51 -2.86
N THR A 412 -7.75 -6.41 -3.15
CA THR A 412 -8.31 -5.46 -4.13
C THR A 412 -8.03 -4.02 -3.72
N LEU A 413 -8.24 -3.71 -2.43
CA LEU A 413 -7.91 -2.40 -1.86
C LEU A 413 -6.43 -2.06 -2.03
N LYS A 414 -5.52 -3.00 -1.70
CA LYS A 414 -4.08 -2.80 -1.88
C LYS A 414 -3.74 -2.57 -3.36
N VAL A 415 -4.27 -3.37 -4.27
CA VAL A 415 -4.04 -3.19 -5.72
C VAL A 415 -4.52 -1.82 -6.18
N ASP A 416 -5.73 -1.41 -5.82
CA ASP A 416 -6.30 -0.11 -6.22
C ASP A 416 -5.58 1.07 -5.54
N MET A 417 -5.02 0.89 -4.35
CA MET A 417 -4.29 1.93 -3.62
C MET A 417 -2.86 2.14 -4.12
N PHE A 418 -2.20 1.08 -4.62
CA PHE A 418 -0.77 1.12 -4.99
C PHE A 418 -0.52 1.16 -6.50
N ALA A 419 -1.57 0.98 -7.33
CA ALA A 419 -1.39 1.01 -8.77
C ALA A 419 -0.91 2.40 -9.21
N ASP A 420 0.24 2.44 -9.88
CA ASP A 420 0.59 3.58 -10.73
C ASP A 420 -0.55 3.77 -11.74
N GLU A 421 -0.86 5.00 -12.10
CA GLU A 421 -2.01 5.31 -12.95
C GLU A 421 -1.56 5.73 -14.33
N VAL A 422 -2.37 5.38 -15.34
CA VAL A 422 -2.21 5.83 -16.72
C VAL A 422 -3.40 6.69 -17.13
N PHE A 423 -3.11 7.81 -17.79
CA PHE A 423 -4.10 8.73 -18.32
C PHE A 423 -4.30 8.44 -19.80
N VAL A 424 -5.51 8.06 -20.16
CA VAL A 424 -5.90 7.77 -21.53
C VAL A 424 -7.02 8.70 -21.97
N PHE A 425 -7.13 8.94 -23.26
CA PHE A 425 -8.08 9.89 -23.83
C PHE A 425 -9.17 9.17 -24.61
N SER A 426 -10.40 9.65 -24.50
CA SER A 426 -11.43 9.32 -25.47
C SER A 426 -11.16 10.04 -26.80
N PRO A 427 -11.73 9.61 -27.95
CA PRO A 427 -11.62 10.36 -29.19
C PRO A 427 -12.19 11.78 -29.12
N ARG A 428 -12.97 12.10 -28.09
CA ARG A 428 -13.51 13.46 -27.85
C ARG A 428 -12.57 14.31 -26.98
N GLY A 429 -11.48 13.74 -26.48
CA GLY A 429 -10.52 14.42 -25.62
C GLY A 429 -10.83 14.28 -24.11
N ASP A 430 -11.85 13.50 -23.72
CA ASP A 430 -12.11 13.26 -22.29
C ASP A 430 -11.00 12.40 -21.71
N VAL A 431 -10.49 12.80 -20.56
CA VAL A 431 -9.42 12.08 -19.85
C VAL A 431 -10.01 11.02 -18.93
N THR A 432 -9.54 9.80 -19.05
CA THR A 432 -9.89 8.70 -18.14
C THR A 432 -8.65 8.20 -17.44
N ASN A 433 -8.74 8.05 -16.13
CA ASN A 433 -7.67 7.54 -15.30
C ASN A 433 -7.87 6.04 -15.01
N LEU A 434 -6.83 5.23 -15.25
CA LEU A 434 -6.85 3.78 -15.10
C LEU A 434 -5.59 3.30 -14.38
N PRO A 435 -5.63 2.15 -13.68
CA PRO A 435 -4.44 1.58 -13.07
C PRO A 435 -3.39 1.21 -14.13
N ALA A 436 -2.11 1.31 -13.78
CA ALA A 436 -1.02 0.91 -14.68
C ALA A 436 -1.16 -0.56 -15.10
N GLY A 437 -0.96 -0.79 -16.40
CA GLY A 437 -1.20 -2.09 -17.02
C GLY A 437 -2.66 -2.35 -17.38
N ALA A 438 -3.56 -1.37 -17.20
CA ALA A 438 -4.94 -1.43 -17.65
C ALA A 438 -5.02 -1.67 -19.16
N THR A 439 -6.12 -2.26 -19.58
CA THR A 439 -6.38 -2.70 -20.95
C THR A 439 -7.57 -1.94 -21.55
N PRO A 440 -7.83 -2.06 -22.86
CA PRO A 440 -9.04 -1.50 -23.46
C PRO A 440 -10.35 -2.00 -22.83
N ILE A 441 -10.33 -3.19 -22.20
CA ILE A 441 -11.48 -3.71 -21.44
C ILE A 441 -11.73 -2.82 -20.23
N ASP A 442 -10.69 -2.49 -19.47
CA ASP A 442 -10.78 -1.62 -18.30
C ASP A 442 -11.33 -0.24 -18.67
N PHE A 443 -10.85 0.33 -19.78
CA PHE A 443 -11.35 1.59 -20.31
C PHE A 443 -12.83 1.51 -20.74
N ALA A 444 -13.27 0.41 -21.35
CA ALA A 444 -14.68 0.27 -21.77
C ALA A 444 -15.63 0.24 -20.55
N TYR A 445 -15.24 -0.46 -19.48
CA TYR A 445 -16.02 -0.53 -18.24
C TYR A 445 -15.95 0.73 -17.39
N SER A 446 -14.88 1.51 -17.46
CA SER A 446 -14.77 2.80 -16.78
C SER A 446 -15.73 3.85 -17.38
N ILE A 447 -16.00 3.79 -18.68
CA ILE A 447 -16.98 4.68 -19.31
C ILE A 447 -18.39 4.29 -18.88
N HIS A 448 -18.79 3.05 -19.13
CA HIS A 448 -20.10 2.53 -18.73
C HIS A 448 -20.19 1.00 -18.92
N SER A 449 -20.83 0.31 -17.98
CA SER A 449 -21.01 -1.16 -18.06
C SER A 449 -21.68 -1.64 -19.35
N ALA A 450 -22.64 -0.86 -19.90
CA ALA A 450 -23.27 -1.21 -21.18
C ALA A 450 -22.30 -1.14 -22.37
N ILE A 451 -21.29 -0.27 -22.34
CA ILE A 451 -20.24 -0.22 -23.36
C ILE A 451 -19.32 -1.43 -23.20
N GLY A 452 -18.86 -1.72 -21.99
CA GLY A 452 -18.07 -2.91 -21.69
C GLY A 452 -18.77 -4.20 -22.12
N ASN A 453 -20.04 -4.37 -21.78
CA ASN A 453 -20.81 -5.57 -22.14
C ASN A 453 -21.07 -5.74 -23.65
N ARG A 454 -21.01 -4.65 -24.43
CA ARG A 454 -21.20 -4.65 -25.90
C ARG A 454 -19.90 -4.54 -26.69
N MET A 455 -18.78 -4.50 -26.01
CA MET A 455 -17.46 -4.36 -26.63
C MET A 455 -17.14 -5.57 -27.51
N THR A 456 -16.68 -5.30 -28.73
CA THR A 456 -16.20 -6.31 -29.69
C THR A 456 -14.73 -6.13 -30.03
N GLY A 457 -14.16 -4.96 -29.75
CA GLY A 457 -12.77 -4.63 -30.01
C GLY A 457 -12.44 -3.21 -29.59
N ALA A 458 -11.21 -2.81 -29.80
CA ALA A 458 -10.74 -1.45 -29.53
C ALA A 458 -9.75 -0.97 -30.59
N LYS A 459 -9.68 0.36 -30.75
CA LYS A 459 -8.58 1.02 -31.45
C LYS A 459 -7.81 1.86 -30.44
N VAL A 460 -6.49 1.82 -30.54
CA VAL A 460 -5.58 2.67 -29.79
C VAL A 460 -4.79 3.51 -30.78
N ASN A 461 -4.81 4.82 -30.62
CA ASN A 461 -4.17 5.78 -31.55
C ASN A 461 -4.58 5.55 -33.02
N GLY A 462 -5.87 5.26 -33.24
CA GLY A 462 -6.46 5.03 -34.57
C GLY A 462 -6.19 3.62 -35.15
N ARG A 463 -5.44 2.74 -34.48
CA ARG A 463 -5.13 1.37 -34.94
C ARG A 463 -5.86 0.34 -34.11
N ILE A 464 -6.32 -0.74 -34.74
CA ILE A 464 -6.93 -1.87 -34.00
C ILE A 464 -5.88 -2.46 -33.06
N ALA A 465 -6.24 -2.56 -31.78
CA ALA A 465 -5.39 -3.12 -30.73
C ALA A 465 -6.00 -4.40 -30.14
N PRO A 466 -5.18 -5.38 -29.74
CA PRO A 466 -5.66 -6.56 -29.02
C PRO A 466 -6.24 -6.16 -27.67
N LEU A 467 -7.16 -6.99 -27.12
CA LEU A 467 -7.87 -6.67 -25.88
C LEU A 467 -6.97 -6.69 -24.62
N ASP A 468 -5.84 -7.36 -24.71
CA ASP A 468 -4.80 -7.44 -23.68
C ASP A 468 -3.68 -6.40 -23.82
N TYR A 469 -3.83 -5.46 -24.77
CA TYR A 469 -2.89 -4.35 -24.94
C TYR A 469 -2.84 -3.52 -23.65
N GLN A 470 -1.64 -3.27 -23.15
CA GLN A 470 -1.44 -2.43 -21.98
C GLN A 470 -1.40 -0.96 -22.37
N LEU A 471 -2.40 -0.22 -21.91
CA LEU A 471 -2.55 1.20 -22.19
C LEU A 471 -1.41 2.02 -21.57
N LYS A 472 -0.99 3.06 -22.30
CA LYS A 472 0.08 3.97 -21.91
C LYS A 472 -0.46 5.39 -21.75
N ASN A 473 0.26 6.21 -20.99
CA ASN A 473 -0.07 7.63 -20.86
C ASN A 473 -0.14 8.31 -22.23
N GLY A 474 -1.24 9.01 -22.50
CA GLY A 474 -1.47 9.72 -23.73
C GLY A 474 -2.14 8.90 -24.84
N ASP A 475 -2.43 7.61 -24.63
CA ASP A 475 -3.13 6.80 -25.63
C ASP A 475 -4.57 7.32 -25.84
N ILE A 476 -4.99 7.42 -27.12
CA ILE A 476 -6.37 7.72 -27.49
C ILE A 476 -7.07 6.39 -27.76
N VAL A 477 -8.11 6.08 -26.98
CA VAL A 477 -8.79 4.77 -26.99
C VAL A 477 -10.21 4.91 -27.50
N GLU A 478 -10.54 4.21 -28.59
CA GLU A 478 -11.87 4.09 -29.17
C GLU A 478 -12.41 2.67 -28.97
N ILE A 479 -13.55 2.52 -28.30
CA ILE A 479 -14.18 1.22 -28.08
C ILE A 479 -15.14 0.90 -29.21
N LEU A 480 -14.96 -0.26 -29.84
CA LEU A 480 -15.85 -0.80 -30.85
C LEU A 480 -16.94 -1.64 -30.20
N THR A 481 -18.19 -1.26 -30.40
CA THR A 481 -19.35 -1.94 -29.81
C THR A 481 -20.27 -2.52 -30.87
N SER A 482 -20.97 -3.64 -30.57
CA SER A 482 -21.99 -4.22 -31.41
C SER A 482 -23.30 -4.43 -30.63
N LYS A 483 -24.45 -4.23 -31.30
CA LYS A 483 -25.75 -4.55 -30.71
C LYS A 483 -25.93 -6.07 -30.51
N ASN A 484 -25.24 -6.89 -31.31
CA ASN A 484 -25.30 -8.35 -31.29
C ASN A 484 -24.17 -8.99 -30.45
N ALA A 485 -23.47 -8.21 -29.63
CA ALA A 485 -22.45 -8.76 -28.74
C ALA A 485 -23.08 -9.66 -27.67
N HIS A 486 -22.49 -10.84 -27.45
CA HIS A 486 -22.98 -11.84 -26.49
C HIS A 486 -22.52 -11.57 -25.04
N GLY A 487 -22.04 -10.37 -24.73
CA GLY A 487 -21.49 -9.99 -23.42
C GLY A 487 -20.01 -10.31 -23.28
N PRO A 488 -19.42 -10.09 -22.07
CA PRO A 488 -18.02 -10.33 -21.81
C PRO A 488 -17.65 -11.82 -21.87
N SER A 489 -16.41 -12.12 -22.29
CA SER A 489 -15.83 -13.46 -22.15
C SER A 489 -15.28 -13.69 -20.74
N ARG A 490 -15.26 -14.95 -20.27
CA ARG A 490 -14.63 -15.32 -18.99
C ARG A 490 -13.14 -15.01 -18.96
N ASP A 491 -12.45 -15.09 -20.10
CA ASP A 491 -11.04 -14.75 -20.19
C ASP A 491 -10.76 -13.26 -19.92
N TRP A 492 -11.77 -12.39 -20.07
CA TRP A 492 -11.64 -10.98 -19.73
C TRP A 492 -11.35 -10.75 -18.24
N LEU A 493 -11.79 -11.65 -17.35
CA LEU A 493 -11.45 -11.61 -15.94
C LEU A 493 -9.93 -11.77 -15.65
N LYS A 494 -9.22 -12.46 -16.55
CA LYS A 494 -7.76 -12.63 -16.48
C LYS A 494 -7.01 -11.41 -17.07
N ILE A 495 -7.61 -10.81 -18.11
CA ILE A 495 -7.04 -9.70 -18.87
C ILE A 495 -7.22 -8.37 -18.13
N ALA A 496 -8.46 -8.08 -17.67
CA ALA A 496 -8.80 -6.85 -16.97
C ALA A 496 -7.98 -6.69 -15.68
N LYS A 497 -7.46 -5.49 -15.45
CA LYS A 497 -6.63 -5.14 -14.29
C LYS A 497 -7.41 -4.36 -13.24
N SER A 498 -8.36 -3.50 -13.67
CA SER A 498 -9.15 -2.73 -12.72
C SER A 498 -10.14 -3.61 -11.95
N SER A 499 -10.30 -3.33 -10.68
CA SER A 499 -11.30 -3.97 -9.81
C SER A 499 -12.71 -3.73 -10.31
N GLU A 500 -12.97 -2.52 -10.83
CA GLU A 500 -14.26 -2.11 -11.38
C GLU A 500 -14.67 -2.97 -12.58
N ALA A 501 -13.79 -3.15 -13.58
CA ALA A 501 -14.08 -3.98 -14.75
C ALA A 501 -14.34 -5.43 -14.33
N ARG A 502 -13.50 -5.99 -13.47
CA ARG A 502 -13.69 -7.36 -12.96
C ARG A 502 -14.99 -7.54 -12.20
N SER A 503 -15.37 -6.59 -11.35
CA SER A 503 -16.62 -6.63 -10.60
C SER A 503 -17.84 -6.57 -11.51
N LYS A 504 -17.86 -5.62 -12.47
CA LYS A 504 -18.97 -5.50 -13.45
C LYS A 504 -19.08 -6.71 -14.37
N ILE A 505 -17.96 -7.33 -14.77
CA ILE A 505 -17.96 -8.59 -15.53
C ILE A 505 -18.53 -9.73 -14.69
N ARG A 506 -18.12 -9.89 -13.42
CA ARG A 506 -18.68 -10.92 -12.51
C ARG A 506 -20.18 -10.72 -12.29
N GLN A 507 -20.60 -9.47 -12.08
CA GLN A 507 -22.02 -9.14 -11.91
C GLN A 507 -22.86 -9.50 -13.14
N TRP A 508 -22.31 -9.25 -14.34
CA TRP A 508 -22.96 -9.67 -15.59
C TRP A 508 -23.13 -11.19 -15.65
N PHE A 509 -22.08 -11.97 -15.37
CA PHE A 509 -22.16 -13.43 -15.33
C PHE A 509 -23.12 -13.95 -14.26
N LYS A 510 -23.14 -13.33 -13.09
CA LYS A 510 -24.08 -13.68 -12.00
C LYS A 510 -25.53 -13.55 -12.45
N LYS A 511 -25.84 -12.50 -13.22
CA LYS A 511 -27.21 -12.18 -13.65
C LYS A 511 -27.69 -12.99 -14.88
N GLU A 512 -26.85 -13.03 -15.92
CA GLU A 512 -27.28 -13.52 -17.23
C GLU A 512 -27.11 -15.04 -17.44
N ARG A 513 -26.26 -15.71 -16.66
CA ARG A 513 -25.92 -17.12 -16.84
C ARG A 513 -25.95 -17.93 -15.54
N ARG A 514 -26.94 -17.70 -14.70
CA ARG A 514 -27.00 -18.33 -13.38
C ARG A 514 -27.02 -19.87 -13.45
N GLU A 515 -27.82 -20.48 -14.31
CA GLU A 515 -27.90 -21.92 -14.44
C GLU A 515 -26.59 -22.55 -14.95
N GLU A 516 -26.00 -21.95 -15.97
CA GLU A 516 -24.71 -22.40 -16.50
C GLU A 516 -23.61 -22.29 -15.44
N ASN A 517 -23.64 -21.23 -14.61
CA ASN A 517 -22.70 -21.05 -13.51
C ASN A 517 -22.85 -22.11 -12.43
N ILE A 518 -24.07 -22.52 -12.08
CA ILE A 518 -24.34 -23.63 -11.12
C ILE A 518 -23.69 -24.92 -11.62
N ILE A 519 -23.92 -25.27 -12.89
CA ILE A 519 -23.36 -26.48 -13.49
C ILE A 519 -21.83 -26.46 -13.48
N ASN A 520 -21.23 -25.36 -13.96
CA ASN A 520 -19.77 -25.25 -14.05
C ASN A 520 -19.11 -25.17 -12.66
N GLY A 521 -19.76 -24.50 -11.70
CA GLY A 521 -19.30 -24.43 -10.33
C GLY A 521 -19.32 -25.77 -9.62
N ARG A 522 -20.39 -26.56 -9.85
CA ARG A 522 -20.48 -27.92 -9.34
C ARG A 522 -19.39 -28.81 -9.89
N ILE A 523 -19.13 -28.75 -11.20
CA ILE A 523 -18.03 -29.50 -11.85
C ILE A 523 -16.68 -29.12 -11.25
N SER A 524 -16.43 -27.83 -11.06
CA SER A 524 -15.17 -27.33 -10.49
C SER A 524 -14.98 -27.75 -9.03
N PHE A 525 -16.05 -27.70 -8.22
CA PHE A 525 -16.04 -28.14 -6.84
C PHE A 525 -15.81 -29.64 -6.70
N GLU A 526 -16.49 -30.44 -7.55
CA GLU A 526 -16.33 -31.89 -7.61
C GLU A 526 -14.91 -32.29 -8.04
N ALA A 527 -14.31 -31.57 -8.99
CA ALA A 527 -12.94 -31.81 -9.42
C ALA A 527 -11.90 -31.56 -8.27
N GLU A 528 -12.10 -30.50 -7.48
CA GLU A 528 -11.23 -30.23 -6.32
C GLU A 528 -11.42 -31.26 -5.19
N LEU A 529 -12.64 -31.68 -4.90
CA LEU A 529 -12.89 -32.76 -3.94
C LEU A 529 -12.24 -34.07 -4.38
N LYS A 530 -12.35 -34.40 -5.67
CA LYS A 530 -11.71 -35.60 -6.25
C LYS A 530 -10.19 -35.54 -6.22
N HIS A 531 -9.61 -34.35 -6.38
CA HIS A 531 -8.17 -34.12 -6.26
C HIS A 531 -7.65 -34.45 -4.84
N LEU A 532 -8.47 -34.23 -3.82
CA LEU A 532 -8.18 -34.57 -2.42
C LEU A 532 -8.65 -35.98 -2.01
N GLY A 533 -9.22 -36.73 -2.95
CA GLY A 533 -9.73 -38.11 -2.69
C GLY A 533 -11.00 -38.14 -1.87
N ILE A 534 -11.80 -37.06 -1.82
CA ILE A 534 -13.01 -36.92 -1.05
C ILE A 534 -14.22 -37.19 -1.98
N PRO A 535 -15.04 -38.22 -1.72
CA PRO A 535 -16.25 -38.43 -2.48
C PRO A 535 -17.30 -37.34 -2.23
N MET A 536 -18.00 -36.91 -3.27
CA MET A 536 -19.04 -35.88 -3.16
C MET A 536 -20.18 -36.33 -2.21
N SER A 537 -20.46 -37.63 -2.11
CA SER A 537 -21.43 -38.24 -1.17
C SER A 537 -21.11 -37.99 0.30
N ASP A 538 -19.87 -37.76 0.63
CA ASP A 538 -19.45 -37.51 2.01
C ASP A 538 -19.66 -36.05 2.42
N VAL A 539 -19.92 -35.18 1.46
CA VAL A 539 -20.16 -33.74 1.66
C VAL A 539 -21.66 -33.42 1.56
N LEU A 540 -22.32 -33.88 0.50
CA LEU A 540 -23.73 -33.56 0.24
C LEU A 540 -24.67 -34.37 1.17
N GLY A 541 -25.65 -33.67 1.76
CA GLY A 541 -26.64 -34.27 2.66
C GLY A 541 -26.09 -34.64 4.04
N THR A 542 -24.91 -34.15 4.39
CA THR A 542 -24.23 -34.40 5.69
C THR A 542 -24.06 -33.12 6.49
N ASP A 543 -23.64 -33.26 7.78
CA ASP A 543 -23.32 -32.13 8.63
C ASP A 543 -22.19 -31.24 8.05
N ILE A 544 -21.39 -31.80 7.13
CA ILE A 544 -20.33 -31.05 6.42
C ILE A 544 -20.94 -30.02 5.47
N GLU A 545 -22.03 -30.31 4.78
CA GLU A 545 -22.73 -29.35 3.93
C GLU A 545 -23.19 -28.15 4.76
N ALA A 546 -23.86 -28.43 5.90
CA ALA A 546 -24.33 -27.37 6.79
C ALA A 546 -23.15 -26.51 7.36
N ALA A 547 -22.06 -27.17 7.72
CA ALA A 547 -20.84 -26.48 8.19
C ALA A 547 -20.18 -25.65 7.08
N LEU A 548 -20.14 -26.17 5.85
CA LEU A 548 -19.64 -25.47 4.67
C LEU A 548 -20.44 -24.19 4.39
N LEU A 549 -21.77 -24.32 4.29
CA LEU A 549 -22.65 -23.18 4.03
C LEU A 549 -22.54 -22.11 5.14
N LYS A 550 -22.46 -22.54 6.39
CA LYS A 550 -22.24 -21.62 7.53
C LYS A 550 -20.88 -20.90 7.47
N LYS A 551 -19.79 -21.64 7.16
CA LYS A 551 -18.43 -21.07 7.06
C LYS A 551 -18.23 -20.20 5.83
N THR A 552 -19.02 -20.40 4.78
CA THR A 552 -18.93 -19.66 3.52
C THR A 552 -19.99 -18.57 3.38
N SER A 553 -20.94 -18.48 4.36
CA SER A 553 -22.05 -17.52 4.38
C SER A 553 -22.97 -17.58 3.16
N PHE A 554 -23.07 -18.73 2.47
CA PHE A 554 -24.04 -18.96 1.40
C PHE A 554 -25.32 -19.57 1.95
N GLY A 555 -26.46 -19.16 1.39
CA GLY A 555 -27.78 -19.68 1.79
C GLY A 555 -28.08 -21.07 1.25
N SER A 556 -27.40 -21.49 0.16
CA SER A 556 -27.59 -22.82 -0.47
C SER A 556 -26.36 -23.27 -1.26
N MET A 557 -26.23 -24.58 -1.51
CA MET A 557 -25.20 -25.14 -2.38
C MET A 557 -25.27 -24.58 -3.80
N ASP A 558 -26.46 -24.32 -4.33
CA ASP A 558 -26.62 -23.73 -5.66
C ASP A 558 -26.09 -22.29 -5.74
N GLU A 559 -26.23 -21.51 -4.66
CA GLU A 559 -25.61 -20.18 -4.58
C GLU A 559 -24.07 -20.26 -4.54
N MET A 560 -23.54 -21.21 -3.78
CA MET A 560 -22.09 -21.44 -3.72
C MET A 560 -21.57 -21.94 -5.08
N TYR A 561 -22.26 -22.88 -5.74
CA TYR A 561 -21.88 -23.33 -7.07
C TYR A 561 -21.96 -22.20 -8.10
N ALA A 562 -23.03 -21.40 -8.06
CA ALA A 562 -23.11 -20.23 -8.92
C ALA A 562 -21.92 -19.29 -8.68
N ALA A 563 -21.55 -19.04 -7.42
CA ALA A 563 -20.42 -18.20 -7.05
C ALA A 563 -19.09 -18.76 -7.57
N ILE A 564 -18.87 -20.06 -7.47
CA ILE A 564 -17.69 -20.72 -8.05
C ILE A 564 -17.71 -20.61 -9.58
N GLY A 565 -18.87 -20.83 -10.19
CA GLY A 565 -19.03 -20.83 -11.65
C GLY A 565 -18.76 -19.49 -12.32
N TYR A 566 -19.13 -18.36 -11.72
CA TYR A 566 -18.80 -17.03 -12.25
C TYR A 566 -17.45 -16.47 -11.73
N GLY A 567 -16.70 -17.25 -10.91
CA GLY A 567 -15.38 -16.87 -10.41
C GLY A 567 -15.41 -15.88 -9.24
N GLY A 568 -16.55 -15.76 -8.54
CA GLY A 568 -16.69 -14.96 -7.31
C GLY A 568 -16.18 -15.66 -6.07
N PHE A 569 -16.07 -17.01 -6.11
CA PHE A 569 -15.53 -17.82 -5.03
C PHE A 569 -14.67 -18.96 -5.59
N SER A 570 -13.58 -19.31 -4.91
CA SER A 570 -12.68 -20.38 -5.38
C SER A 570 -13.16 -21.75 -4.89
N ALA A 571 -13.23 -22.75 -5.78
CA ALA A 571 -13.53 -24.14 -5.42
C ALA A 571 -12.53 -24.67 -4.39
N GLN A 572 -11.24 -24.34 -4.54
CA GLN A 572 -10.20 -24.74 -3.60
C GLN A 572 -10.40 -24.12 -2.20
N LYS A 573 -10.83 -22.86 -2.12
CA LYS A 573 -11.17 -22.22 -0.82
C LYS A 573 -12.38 -22.92 -0.17
N ALA A 574 -13.39 -23.30 -0.94
CA ALA A 574 -14.54 -24.04 -0.42
C ALA A 574 -14.11 -25.36 0.21
N VAL A 575 -13.29 -26.12 -0.50
CA VAL A 575 -12.79 -27.43 -0.04
C VAL A 575 -11.85 -27.29 1.15
N ASN A 576 -10.96 -26.29 1.17
CA ASN A 576 -10.06 -26.03 2.30
C ASN A 576 -10.84 -25.69 3.60
N ARG A 577 -11.97 -24.99 3.50
CA ARG A 577 -12.80 -24.66 4.69
C ARG A 577 -13.49 -25.88 5.31
N ILE A 578 -13.69 -26.96 4.58
CA ILE A 578 -14.26 -28.21 5.11
C ILE A 578 -13.20 -29.27 5.43
N HIS A 579 -11.98 -29.10 4.99
CA HIS A 579 -10.90 -30.06 5.20
C HIS A 579 -10.72 -30.42 6.68
N ASP A 580 -10.75 -29.44 7.57
CA ASP A 580 -10.64 -29.68 9.01
C ASP A 580 -11.83 -30.47 9.59
N GLU A 581 -13.04 -30.26 9.05
CA GLU A 581 -14.24 -31.01 9.46
C GLU A 581 -14.20 -32.46 8.93
N ILE A 582 -13.70 -32.64 7.72
CA ILE A 582 -13.49 -33.98 7.14
C ILE A 582 -12.45 -34.75 7.94
N VAL A 583 -11.33 -34.12 8.29
CA VAL A 583 -10.29 -34.73 9.13
C VAL A 583 -10.82 -35.11 10.50
N LYS A 584 -11.69 -34.28 11.10
CA LYS A 584 -12.37 -34.60 12.37
C LYS A 584 -13.31 -35.80 12.22
N LEU A 585 -14.08 -35.85 11.17
CA LEU A 585 -15.00 -36.99 10.88
C LEU A 585 -14.24 -38.28 10.59
N GLU A 586 -13.14 -38.22 9.84
CA GLU A 586 -12.29 -39.39 9.61
C GLU A 586 -11.63 -39.86 10.92
N LYS A 587 -11.27 -38.96 11.81
CA LYS A 587 -10.76 -39.29 13.14
C LYS A 587 -11.81 -39.93 14.00
N GLN A 588 -13.06 -39.45 14.01
CA GLN A 588 -14.19 -40.08 14.69
C GLN A 588 -14.49 -41.45 14.14
N ARG A 589 -14.55 -41.63 12.82
CA ARG A 589 -14.74 -42.94 12.17
C ARG A 589 -13.60 -43.92 12.47
N LYS A 590 -12.36 -43.44 12.61
CA LYS A 590 -11.21 -44.24 13.06
C LYS A 590 -11.29 -44.60 14.53
N GLU A 591 -11.74 -43.69 15.38
CA GLU A 591 -11.98 -43.93 16.82
C GLU A 591 -13.15 -44.92 17.04
N GLU A 592 -14.24 -44.82 16.29
CA GLU A 592 -15.34 -45.79 16.29
C GLU A 592 -14.91 -47.17 15.81
N ARG A 593 -14.04 -47.26 14.80
CA ARG A 593 -13.45 -48.54 14.34
C ARG A 593 -12.40 -49.07 15.34
N ALA A 594 -11.69 -48.22 16.06
CA ALA A 594 -10.72 -48.62 17.07
C ALA A 594 -11.34 -49.05 18.40
N ALA A 595 -12.59 -48.60 18.71
CA ALA A 595 -13.32 -49.02 19.88
C ALA A 595 -13.79 -50.49 19.84
N THR A 596 -13.59 -51.18 18.70
CA THR A 596 -13.93 -52.61 18.54
C THR A 596 -12.71 -53.56 18.64
N VAL A 597 -11.52 -53.11 19.03
CA VAL A 597 -10.31 -53.94 19.21
C VAL A 597 -9.62 -53.59 20.55
N PRO A 598 -9.28 -54.58 21.41
CA PRO A 598 -8.65 -54.28 22.69
C PRO A 598 -7.21 -53.79 22.53
N VAL A 599 -6.87 -52.72 23.23
CA VAL A 599 -5.55 -52.03 23.21
C VAL A 599 -4.69 -52.49 24.37
N ASP A 600 -3.47 -52.84 24.07
CA ASP A 600 -2.39 -53.01 25.04
C ASP A 600 -1.63 -51.67 25.21
N ASN A 601 -1.41 -51.29 26.45
CA ASN A 601 -0.84 -50.01 26.88
C ASN A 601 0.66 -50.11 27.06
N SER A 602 1.44 -49.32 26.30
CA SER A 602 2.77 -48.94 26.78
C SER A 602 3.10 -47.51 26.31
N GLY A 603 3.26 -46.64 27.31
CA GLY A 603 3.48 -45.21 27.13
C GLY A 603 4.89 -44.83 26.73
N ALA A 604 5.01 -43.70 26.06
CA ALA A 604 6.17 -42.83 26.08
C ALA A 604 5.77 -41.41 25.70
N THR A 605 5.79 -40.51 26.65
CA THR A 605 5.70 -39.05 26.50
C THR A 605 6.95 -38.50 25.84
N ARG A 606 6.85 -37.85 24.70
CA ARG A 606 7.90 -37.01 24.13
C ARG A 606 7.60 -35.51 24.37
N PRO A 607 8.62 -34.72 24.75
CA PRO A 607 8.45 -33.30 25.02
C PRO A 607 8.19 -32.50 23.74
N ALA A 608 7.37 -31.46 23.84
CA ALA A 608 6.96 -30.57 22.78
C ALA A 608 8.15 -29.76 22.23
N VAL A 609 8.37 -29.83 20.92
CA VAL A 609 9.32 -29.02 20.18
C VAL A 609 8.62 -27.73 19.77
N PRO A 610 9.28 -26.54 19.85
CA PRO A 610 8.66 -25.29 19.49
C PRO A 610 8.32 -25.23 17.98
N LYS A 611 7.11 -24.73 17.67
CA LYS A 611 6.60 -24.58 16.30
C LYS A 611 7.50 -23.65 15.49
N ARG A 612 8.13 -24.19 14.45
CA ARG A 612 8.84 -23.44 13.41
C ARG A 612 7.82 -22.92 12.40
N THR A 613 7.74 -21.61 12.22
CA THR A 613 6.90 -20.96 11.19
C THR A 613 7.58 -21.07 9.83
N LYS A 614 6.85 -21.54 8.83
CA LYS A 614 7.32 -21.74 7.44
C LYS A 614 7.02 -20.48 6.62
N SER A 615 7.92 -20.08 5.70
CA SER A 615 7.63 -19.11 4.63
C SER A 615 6.94 -19.81 3.45
N GLU A 616 6.17 -19.08 2.65
CA GLU A 616 5.48 -19.59 1.45
C GLU A 616 6.44 -20.22 0.41
N GLN A 617 7.73 -19.92 0.47
CA GLN A 617 8.75 -20.40 -0.47
C GLN A 617 9.59 -21.58 0.05
N GLY A 618 9.18 -22.23 1.13
CA GLY A 618 9.87 -23.41 1.66
C GLY A 618 11.21 -23.12 2.33
N ILE A 619 11.51 -21.89 2.72
CA ILE A 619 12.70 -21.50 3.49
C ILE A 619 12.33 -21.19 4.93
N VAL A 620 13.14 -21.72 5.87
CA VAL A 620 13.05 -21.40 7.29
C VAL A 620 14.16 -20.43 7.65
N VAL A 621 13.81 -19.27 8.18
CA VAL A 621 14.74 -18.22 8.59
C VAL A 621 14.87 -18.25 10.12
N GLU A 622 16.08 -18.38 10.66
CA GLU A 622 16.30 -18.36 12.09
C GLU A 622 16.04 -16.96 12.67
N GLY A 623 15.10 -16.88 13.66
CA GLY A 623 14.83 -15.65 14.39
C GLY A 623 13.87 -14.66 13.74
N LEU A 624 13.34 -14.94 12.56
CA LEU A 624 12.38 -14.08 11.85
C LEU A 624 11.16 -14.90 11.40
N SER A 625 9.98 -14.57 11.92
CA SER A 625 8.71 -15.10 11.43
C SER A 625 8.11 -14.11 10.41
N ASN A 626 7.56 -14.62 9.29
CA ASN A 626 6.90 -13.83 8.24
C ASN A 626 7.78 -12.79 7.52
N CYS A 627 9.01 -13.14 7.15
CA CYS A 627 9.81 -12.30 6.25
C CYS A 627 9.64 -12.73 4.79
N LEU A 628 9.56 -11.75 3.89
CA LEU A 628 9.60 -12.00 2.45
C LEU A 628 10.98 -12.60 2.11
N VAL A 629 10.99 -13.81 1.53
CA VAL A 629 12.21 -14.48 1.09
C VAL A 629 12.33 -14.36 -0.43
N LYS A 630 13.49 -13.98 -0.94
CA LYS A 630 13.78 -13.88 -2.37
C LYS A 630 15.08 -14.61 -2.69
N PHE A 631 15.05 -15.46 -3.70
CA PHE A 631 16.28 -16.10 -4.18
C PHE A 631 17.13 -15.12 -4.96
N SER A 632 18.43 -15.12 -4.64
CA SER A 632 19.39 -14.24 -5.32
C SER A 632 19.58 -14.64 -6.78
N LYS A 633 19.55 -13.66 -7.68
CA LYS A 633 19.75 -13.89 -9.11
C LYS A 633 21.19 -14.26 -9.48
N CYS A 634 22.17 -13.89 -8.65
CA CYS A 634 23.59 -14.14 -8.93
C CYS A 634 23.99 -15.61 -8.79
N CYS A 635 23.27 -16.41 -7.97
CA CYS A 635 23.64 -17.81 -7.72
C CYS A 635 22.46 -18.79 -7.79
N THR A 636 21.24 -18.28 -7.93
CA THR A 636 19.99 -19.07 -8.11
C THR A 636 19.97 -20.36 -7.28
N PRO A 637 19.88 -20.27 -5.92
CA PRO A 637 19.93 -21.44 -5.04
C PRO A 637 18.72 -22.34 -5.26
N VAL A 638 18.95 -23.65 -5.13
CA VAL A 638 17.92 -24.68 -5.29
C VAL A 638 17.89 -25.61 -4.08
N PRO A 639 16.77 -26.30 -3.78
CA PRO A 639 16.70 -27.22 -2.66
C PRO A 639 17.82 -28.25 -2.66
N GLY A 640 18.52 -28.34 -1.51
CA GLY A 640 19.70 -29.18 -1.36
C GLY A 640 21.04 -28.42 -1.46
N ASP A 641 21.06 -27.16 -1.91
CA ASP A 641 22.23 -26.30 -1.77
C ASP A 641 22.40 -25.83 -0.32
N GLU A 642 23.64 -25.66 0.12
CA GLU A 642 23.92 -24.92 1.36
C GLU A 642 23.68 -23.43 1.15
N ILE A 643 22.81 -22.84 1.99
CA ILE A 643 22.30 -21.49 1.78
C ILE A 643 22.55 -20.58 2.99
N VAL A 644 22.69 -19.29 2.69
CA VAL A 644 22.80 -18.21 3.67
C VAL A 644 21.87 -17.07 3.27
N GLY A 645 21.23 -16.43 4.26
CA GLY A 645 20.34 -15.31 4.04
C GLY A 645 21.03 -13.98 4.25
N PHE A 646 20.76 -13.01 3.39
CA PHE A 646 21.16 -11.63 3.55
C PHE A 646 19.93 -10.75 3.72
N ILE A 647 19.84 -10.04 4.83
CA ILE A 647 18.73 -9.10 5.09
C ILE A 647 18.91 -7.92 4.14
N THR A 648 18.03 -7.84 3.14
CA THR A 648 18.04 -6.74 2.17
C THR A 648 17.29 -5.53 2.70
N ARG A 649 17.71 -4.33 2.31
CA ARG A 649 17.06 -3.08 2.70
C ARG A 649 15.71 -2.98 1.99
N GLY A 650 14.62 -3.22 2.72
CA GLY A 650 13.23 -3.07 2.23
C GLY A 650 12.60 -4.25 1.49
N TYR A 651 13.31 -5.38 1.26
CA TYR A 651 12.79 -6.52 0.47
C TYR A 651 12.83 -7.88 1.18
N GLY A 652 13.02 -7.90 2.50
CA GLY A 652 13.12 -9.16 3.23
C GLY A 652 14.51 -9.79 3.13
N VAL A 653 14.58 -11.12 3.02
CA VAL A 653 15.83 -11.89 3.02
C VAL A 653 16.15 -12.37 1.61
N SER A 654 17.30 -11.98 1.09
CA SER A 654 17.87 -12.55 -0.13
C SER A 654 18.68 -13.80 0.21
N VAL A 655 18.30 -14.93 -0.37
CA VAL A 655 18.95 -16.22 -0.12
C VAL A 655 20.01 -16.47 -1.18
N HIS A 656 21.24 -16.67 -0.74
CA HIS A 656 22.39 -17.01 -1.56
C HIS A 656 22.86 -18.43 -1.25
N ARG A 657 23.57 -19.04 -2.19
CA ARG A 657 24.39 -20.21 -1.93
C ARG A 657 25.60 -19.81 -1.08
N CYS A 658 26.06 -20.68 -0.19
CA CYS A 658 27.23 -20.42 0.64
C CYS A 658 28.53 -20.26 -0.16
N ASP A 659 28.62 -20.88 -1.34
CA ASP A 659 29.75 -20.79 -2.28
C ASP A 659 29.67 -19.61 -3.26
N CYS A 660 28.62 -18.78 -3.19
CA CYS A 660 28.49 -17.61 -4.04
C CYS A 660 29.55 -16.54 -3.71
N PRO A 661 30.25 -15.99 -4.71
CA PRO A 661 31.25 -14.93 -4.49
C PRO A 661 30.70 -13.73 -3.72
N ASN A 662 29.42 -13.40 -3.89
CA ASN A 662 28.75 -12.30 -3.18
C ASN A 662 28.37 -12.64 -1.74
N ALA A 663 28.40 -13.93 -1.37
CA ALA A 663 28.07 -14.42 -0.02
C ALA A 663 29.32 -14.91 0.74
N ALA A 664 30.47 -14.99 0.10
CA ALA A 664 31.71 -15.47 0.70
C ALA A 664 32.10 -14.67 1.93
N ILE A 665 32.40 -15.37 3.04
CA ILE A 665 32.72 -14.77 4.35
C ILE A 665 33.86 -13.75 4.25
N GLU A 666 34.83 -14.02 3.38
CA GLU A 666 36.01 -13.17 3.17
C GLU A 666 35.70 -11.81 2.52
N ARG A 667 34.61 -11.72 1.76
CA ARG A 667 34.17 -10.51 1.07
C ARG A 667 33.08 -9.73 1.83
N ARG A 668 32.61 -10.24 2.97
CA ARG A 668 31.60 -9.57 3.79
C ARG A 668 32.22 -8.35 4.43
N LYS A 669 31.71 -7.16 4.07
CA LYS A 669 32.14 -5.93 4.71
C LYS A 669 31.87 -6.00 6.23
N PRO A 670 32.78 -5.49 7.09
CA PRO A 670 32.59 -5.53 8.55
C PRO A 670 31.26 -4.94 9.00
N GLU A 671 30.79 -3.91 8.30
CA GLU A 671 29.54 -3.17 8.56
C GLU A 671 28.27 -3.99 8.22
N GLU A 672 28.39 -5.01 7.36
CA GLU A 672 27.29 -5.83 6.91
C GLU A 672 27.21 -7.20 7.59
N ARG A 673 28.15 -7.52 8.49
CA ARG A 673 28.19 -8.83 9.16
C ARG A 673 26.91 -9.18 9.91
N GLY A 674 26.26 -8.21 10.56
CA GLY A 674 25.00 -8.39 11.28
C GLY A 674 23.77 -8.60 10.40
N ARG A 675 23.89 -8.43 9.06
CA ARG A 675 22.79 -8.63 8.09
C ARG A 675 22.77 -10.04 7.50
N TRP A 676 23.82 -10.85 7.73
CA TRP A 676 23.89 -12.24 7.31
C TRP A 676 23.27 -13.14 8.38
N ILE A 677 22.28 -13.93 8.00
CA ILE A 677 21.50 -14.79 8.90
C ILE A 677 21.50 -16.23 8.39
N LYS A 678 21.36 -17.17 9.31
CA LYS A 678 21.20 -18.58 8.95
C LYS A 678 19.81 -18.83 8.40
N VAL A 679 19.75 -19.50 7.28
CA VAL A 679 18.53 -19.98 6.63
C VAL A 679 18.68 -21.44 6.29
N SER A 680 17.58 -22.18 6.26
CA SER A 680 17.54 -23.59 5.91
C SER A 680 16.33 -23.92 5.04
N TRP A 681 16.46 -24.95 4.22
CA TRP A 681 15.34 -25.48 3.45
C TRP A 681 14.32 -26.14 4.38
N GLY A 682 13.03 -25.92 4.13
CA GLY A 682 11.93 -26.62 4.81
C GLY A 682 11.74 -28.05 4.26
N THR A 683 11.03 -28.88 4.99
CA THR A 683 10.85 -30.31 4.67
C THR A 683 9.83 -30.62 3.56
N ASP A 684 8.96 -29.67 3.20
CA ASP A 684 7.90 -29.83 2.19
C ASP A 684 8.08 -28.80 1.07
N VAL A 685 8.93 -29.10 0.12
CA VAL A 685 9.16 -28.26 -1.06
C VAL A 685 8.52 -28.97 -2.25
N LYS A 686 7.40 -28.43 -2.76
CA LYS A 686 6.65 -28.99 -3.91
C LYS A 686 6.80 -28.20 -5.20
N GLU A 687 7.56 -27.10 -5.21
CA GLU A 687 7.68 -26.20 -6.36
C GLU A 687 8.93 -26.46 -7.17
N SER A 688 8.87 -26.20 -8.47
CA SER A 688 10.02 -26.21 -9.37
C SER A 688 10.78 -24.88 -9.25
N TYR A 689 12.10 -24.95 -9.16
CA TYR A 689 12.99 -23.79 -8.99
C TYR A 689 13.70 -23.46 -10.29
N GLN A 690 13.76 -22.18 -10.62
CA GLN A 690 14.48 -21.72 -11.79
C GLN A 690 15.96 -21.54 -11.46
N THR A 691 16.85 -22.18 -12.26
CA THR A 691 18.31 -22.04 -12.14
C THR A 691 18.93 -21.79 -13.50
N ALA A 692 20.12 -21.20 -13.50
CA ALA A 692 20.90 -20.95 -14.71
C ALA A 692 22.10 -21.89 -14.81
N LEU A 693 22.45 -22.25 -16.05
CA LEU A 693 23.65 -23.03 -16.40
C LEU A 693 24.36 -22.36 -17.58
N ASP A 694 25.68 -22.38 -17.55
CA ASP A 694 26.54 -21.96 -18.65
C ASP A 694 27.26 -23.18 -19.22
N ILE A 695 27.02 -23.42 -20.50
CA ILE A 695 27.62 -24.54 -21.23
C ILE A 695 28.69 -23.98 -22.15
N TYR A 696 29.92 -24.42 -21.97
CA TYR A 696 31.06 -24.11 -22.83
C TYR A 696 31.33 -25.29 -23.73
N ALA A 697 31.23 -25.11 -25.04
CA ALA A 697 31.38 -26.18 -26.01
C ALA A 697 32.15 -25.71 -27.24
N LYS A 698 32.72 -26.66 -28.00
CA LYS A 698 33.23 -26.38 -29.34
C LYS A 698 32.04 -26.16 -30.27
N ASP A 699 32.05 -25.05 -31.02
CA ASP A 699 30.96 -24.75 -31.92
C ASP A 699 30.85 -25.79 -33.05
N ARG A 700 29.64 -26.26 -33.29
CA ARG A 700 29.29 -27.20 -34.35
C ARG A 700 27.83 -27.14 -34.73
N LEU A 701 27.52 -27.60 -35.94
CA LEU A 701 26.13 -27.79 -36.35
C LEU A 701 25.40 -28.70 -35.34
N ASP A 702 24.14 -28.41 -35.10
CA ASP A 702 23.20 -29.16 -34.24
C ASP A 702 23.52 -29.17 -32.73
N LEU A 703 24.51 -28.39 -32.24
CA LEU A 703 24.85 -28.34 -30.81
C LEU A 703 23.66 -27.96 -29.93
N VAL A 704 22.92 -26.92 -30.34
CA VAL A 704 21.74 -26.45 -29.60
C VAL A 704 20.60 -27.46 -29.65
N LEU A 705 20.48 -28.19 -30.76
CA LEU A 705 19.51 -29.30 -30.92
C LEU A 705 19.79 -30.42 -29.93
N ASP A 706 21.07 -30.84 -29.85
CA ASP A 706 21.49 -31.89 -28.92
C ASP A 706 21.27 -31.49 -27.46
N VAL A 707 21.57 -30.22 -27.10
CA VAL A 707 21.29 -29.68 -25.76
C VAL A 707 19.80 -29.74 -25.49
N SER A 708 18.95 -29.31 -26.42
CA SER A 708 17.49 -29.32 -26.28
C SER A 708 16.94 -30.75 -26.15
N ALA A 709 17.49 -31.71 -26.92
CA ALA A 709 17.11 -33.12 -26.86
C ALA A 709 17.51 -33.77 -25.51
N ALA A 710 18.69 -33.44 -24.99
CA ALA A 710 19.16 -33.90 -23.69
C ALA A 710 18.25 -33.38 -22.55
N LEU A 711 17.82 -32.11 -22.59
CA LEU A 711 16.92 -31.52 -21.63
C LEU A 711 15.50 -32.12 -21.71
N SER A 712 14.99 -32.32 -22.91
CA SER A 712 13.70 -32.97 -23.15
C SER A 712 13.67 -34.40 -22.60
N SER A 713 14.74 -35.16 -22.84
CA SER A 713 14.86 -36.54 -22.34
C SER A 713 15.02 -36.63 -20.81
N SER A 714 15.39 -35.52 -20.16
CA SER A 714 15.47 -35.39 -18.69
C SER A 714 14.17 -34.84 -18.11
N GLN A 715 13.10 -34.65 -18.90
CA GLN A 715 11.82 -34.04 -18.51
C GLN A 715 12.02 -32.64 -17.85
N THR A 716 13.07 -31.95 -18.22
CA THR A 716 13.45 -30.65 -17.65
C THR A 716 12.79 -29.52 -18.46
N ARG A 717 11.99 -28.71 -17.81
CA ARG A 717 11.35 -27.54 -18.43
C ARG A 717 12.39 -26.44 -18.63
N VAL A 718 12.48 -25.94 -19.87
CA VAL A 718 13.39 -24.85 -20.25
C VAL A 718 12.64 -23.52 -20.18
N ALA A 719 13.23 -22.51 -19.54
CA ALA A 719 12.74 -21.14 -19.53
C ALA A 719 13.33 -20.31 -20.67
N SER A 720 14.65 -20.45 -20.92
CA SER A 720 15.33 -19.79 -22.03
C SER A 720 16.61 -20.51 -22.41
N ILE A 721 16.96 -20.43 -23.69
CA ILE A 721 18.27 -20.85 -24.25
C ILE A 721 18.81 -19.68 -25.07
N ASN A 722 20.03 -19.26 -24.80
CA ASN A 722 20.71 -18.21 -25.54
C ASN A 722 22.13 -18.71 -25.88
N ALA A 723 22.41 -18.90 -27.14
CA ALA A 723 23.69 -19.39 -27.62
C ALA A 723 24.45 -18.26 -28.34
N THR A 724 25.71 -18.09 -27.98
CA THR A 724 26.64 -17.13 -28.60
C THR A 724 27.92 -17.84 -29.02
N THR A 725 28.37 -17.59 -30.24
CA THR A 725 29.64 -18.12 -30.73
C THR A 725 30.73 -17.08 -30.57
N THR A 726 31.87 -17.47 -29.99
CA THR A 726 33.05 -16.61 -29.82
C THR A 726 33.91 -16.64 -31.08
N ALA A 727 34.73 -15.61 -31.29
CA ALA A 727 35.63 -15.50 -32.45
C ALA A 727 36.63 -16.68 -32.58
N ASP A 728 36.88 -17.37 -31.47
CA ASP A 728 37.80 -18.50 -31.38
C ASP A 728 37.18 -19.88 -31.71
N GLY A 729 35.93 -19.89 -32.21
CA GLY A 729 35.23 -21.12 -32.62
C GLY A 729 34.66 -21.93 -31.45
N PHE A 730 34.39 -21.29 -30.30
CA PHE A 730 33.68 -21.90 -29.17
C PHE A 730 32.27 -21.32 -29.07
N ALA A 731 31.34 -22.13 -28.59
CA ALA A 731 29.99 -21.73 -28.26
C ALA A 731 29.81 -21.64 -26.75
N VAL A 732 29.20 -20.54 -26.30
CA VAL A 732 28.72 -20.37 -24.93
C VAL A 732 27.20 -20.36 -24.96
N ILE A 733 26.57 -21.33 -24.28
CA ILE A 733 25.12 -21.45 -24.21
C ILE A 733 24.67 -21.12 -22.77
N HIS A 734 23.98 -20.01 -22.64
CA HIS A 734 23.32 -19.62 -21.41
C HIS A 734 21.94 -20.26 -21.35
N LEU A 735 21.73 -21.13 -20.38
CA LEU A 735 20.54 -21.94 -20.22
C LEU A 735 19.83 -21.60 -18.93
N SER A 736 18.53 -21.35 -18.98
CA SER A 736 17.68 -21.20 -17.80
C SER A 736 16.64 -22.31 -17.77
N ILE A 737 16.62 -23.11 -16.68
CA ILE A 737 15.80 -24.31 -16.55
C ILE A 737 15.05 -24.35 -15.21
N PHE A 738 13.97 -25.13 -15.17
CA PHE A 738 13.22 -25.43 -13.95
C PHE A 738 13.59 -26.81 -13.44
N ILE A 739 13.96 -26.91 -12.17
CA ILE A 739 14.39 -28.15 -11.52
C ILE A 739 13.72 -28.29 -10.14
N SER A 740 13.65 -29.52 -9.62
CA SER A 740 13.06 -29.80 -8.30
C SER A 740 14.07 -29.64 -7.15
N ASP A 741 15.30 -30.09 -7.35
CA ASP A 741 16.33 -30.15 -6.31
C ASP A 741 17.76 -30.24 -6.90
N ALA A 742 18.78 -30.23 -6.03
CA ALA A 742 20.17 -30.31 -6.41
C ALA A 742 20.54 -31.66 -7.04
N GLN A 743 19.84 -32.76 -6.75
CA GLN A 743 20.09 -34.06 -7.35
C GLN A 743 19.62 -34.09 -8.80
N HIS A 744 18.43 -33.53 -9.07
CA HIS A 744 17.92 -33.36 -10.43
C HIS A 744 18.86 -32.47 -11.25
N LEU A 745 19.34 -31.36 -10.66
CA LEU A 745 20.31 -30.48 -11.31
C LEU A 745 21.59 -31.21 -11.67
N ALA A 746 22.16 -31.97 -10.73
CA ALA A 746 23.39 -32.76 -10.98
C ALA A 746 23.19 -33.83 -12.07
N ALA A 747 22.00 -34.42 -12.18
CA ALA A 747 21.68 -35.38 -13.24
C ALA A 747 21.62 -34.69 -14.62
N VAL A 748 20.99 -33.50 -14.69
CA VAL A 748 20.92 -32.67 -15.91
C VAL A 748 22.34 -32.25 -16.33
N MET A 749 23.15 -31.71 -15.41
CA MET A 749 24.52 -31.28 -15.71
C MET A 749 25.40 -32.45 -16.23
N ARG A 750 25.30 -33.64 -15.64
CA ARG A 750 26.01 -34.84 -16.12
C ARG A 750 25.60 -35.21 -17.54
N ARG A 751 24.32 -35.14 -17.87
CA ARG A 751 23.79 -35.43 -19.20
C ARG A 751 24.23 -34.42 -20.24
N LEU A 752 24.23 -33.14 -19.90
CA LEU A 752 24.75 -32.08 -20.77
C LEU A 752 26.25 -32.23 -21.02
N HIS A 753 27.01 -32.67 -20.02
CA HIS A 753 28.45 -32.92 -20.17
C HIS A 753 28.80 -34.11 -21.07
N GLN A 754 27.84 -35.04 -21.28
CA GLN A 754 28.04 -36.21 -22.18
C GLN A 754 27.83 -35.85 -23.67
N ILE A 755 27.34 -34.66 -23.97
CA ILE A 755 27.14 -34.20 -25.35
C ILE A 755 28.50 -33.96 -26.00
N SER A 756 28.70 -34.56 -27.19
CA SER A 756 29.94 -34.40 -27.93
C SER A 756 30.28 -32.93 -28.20
N GLY A 757 31.47 -32.50 -27.83
CA GLY A 757 31.91 -31.12 -27.97
C GLY A 757 31.69 -30.23 -26.77
N VAL A 758 30.92 -30.65 -25.76
CA VAL A 758 30.78 -29.93 -24.50
C VAL A 758 32.03 -30.14 -23.64
N MET A 759 32.66 -29.06 -23.26
CA MET A 759 33.90 -29.05 -22.47
C MET A 759 33.59 -28.80 -20.99
N LYS A 760 32.63 -27.95 -20.70
CA LYS A 760 32.31 -27.55 -19.33
C LYS A 760 30.85 -27.18 -19.21
N VAL A 761 30.22 -27.52 -18.08
CA VAL A 761 28.87 -27.09 -17.70
C VAL A 761 28.95 -26.56 -16.29
N ASP A 762 28.73 -25.26 -16.12
CA ASP A 762 28.83 -24.59 -14.84
C ASP A 762 27.50 -23.91 -14.45
N ARG A 763 27.36 -23.74 -13.16
CA ARG A 763 26.37 -22.77 -12.65
C ARG A 763 27.04 -21.39 -12.62
N PRO A 764 26.40 -20.32 -13.18
CA PRO A 764 26.99 -19.01 -13.16
C PRO A 764 27.35 -18.62 -11.72
N ALA A 765 28.61 -18.28 -11.52
CA ALA A 765 29.08 -17.61 -10.31
C ALA A 765 28.94 -16.12 -10.57
N GLY A 766 27.89 -15.48 -10.00
CA GLY A 766 27.50 -14.10 -10.22
C GLY A 766 28.60 -13.07 -9.97
#